data_1b26e109e1462a505d1f5ea9855270c0
#
_entry.id   1b26e109e1462a505d1f5ea9855270c0
#
_cell.length_a   1.000
_cell.length_b   1.000
_cell.length_c   1.000
_cell.angle_alpha   90.00
_cell.angle_beta   90.00
_cell.angle_gamma   90.00
#
_symmetry.space_group_name_H-M   'P 1'
#
loop_
_entity.id
_entity.type
_entity.pdbx_description
1 polymer ?
#
loop_
_entity_poly.entity_id
_entity_poly.type
_entity_poly.pdbx_seq_one_letter_code
_entity_poly.pdbx_strand_id
1 'polypeptide(L)'
;MAKRFHGRNAVSAVALAITFAGFASPADAQYLFDRLFGNRVPRQQQVVPPSAIPQPQYQKQAPVAEAKPAPVKKVSAPSFHNYKAESLVALDLAALKSSIEASSASAGAQAQDQLFRDAVLALTDLDLHVEKPIAEAVLAHYASHPRFIWLDENGTTQRARSVMGVLNGAESHGLTGSDYSVSDRFLPAATSEEAKLHRARTMLRQELTLTARALRYARDAQMGRVDPNKLSGFHDFARKKLDEKLVLEILATSDTPDRYLESLHPQNDAYAALKAELEKLRAEAAAEEEVAVDPQLLLKPGGKHPDLPKILKIIDRKADSSFREQHGAVLAAFAGSDTYSDELVPVIKAAQRQHDLNPDGIIGRRTVGVLAGETKAAKIQKVLLAMERLRWHPSHWGNTRVVLNVPSFTASYVENGVEKLNMRTVVGTTTNQTYFFHDEIEYVEFNPYWGVPNSIMVNEKLPQLRRDPGLLDRSGYEVFDRNGRQVSSASIDWNRVGNNIPVSVRQKPGPSNSLGELKIMFPNKHDIYMHDTPQKHLFSRDVRAFSHGCVRLEDPRAMAAAVLGVSKEEVGKHIAGGRNNRKNVPTRIPVYVSYFTAWPDLAGNVSYYDDIYGRDAHLAKALALVDGARSVGS
;
A
#
# COMPACT_ATOMS: atom_id res chain seq x y z
N MET A 1 -33.85 -55.18 0.67
CA MET A 1 -34.89 -55.17 1.74
C MET A 1 -35.14 -53.74 2.17
N ALA A 2 -36.37 -53.33 2.00
CA ALA A 2 -36.85 -51.98 2.29
C ALA A 2 -37.07 -51.74 3.78
N LYS A 3 -36.97 -50.49 4.23
CA LYS A 3 -38.05 -49.84 5.01
C LYS A 3 -37.79 -48.33 5.12
N ARG A 4 -38.78 -47.60 4.66
CA ARG A 4 -39.05 -46.17 4.84
C ARG A 4 -39.42 -45.88 6.30
N PHE A 5 -39.11 -44.64 6.77
CA PHE A 5 -40.02 -43.94 7.67
C PHE A 5 -40.02 -42.44 7.36
N HIS A 6 -41.26 -41.92 7.25
CA HIS A 6 -41.61 -40.53 7.05
C HIS A 6 -41.70 -39.79 8.39
N GLY A 7 -41.38 -38.51 8.39
CA GLY A 7 -41.70 -37.56 9.45
C GLY A 7 -41.78 -36.14 8.88
N ARG A 8 -43.01 -35.71 8.58
CA ARG A 8 -43.37 -34.33 8.19
C ARG A 8 -43.42 -33.46 9.44
N ASN A 9 -42.88 -32.23 9.37
CA ASN A 9 -43.50 -31.10 10.08
C ASN A 9 -43.33 -29.84 9.23
N ALA A 10 -44.47 -29.28 8.88
CA ALA A 10 -44.66 -28.03 8.16
C ALA A 10 -44.65 -26.87 9.16
N VAL A 11 -43.98 -25.79 8.81
CA VAL A 11 -44.22 -24.48 9.41
C VAL A 11 -44.47 -23.48 8.29
N SER A 12 -45.59 -22.81 8.42
CA SER A 12 -46.22 -21.92 7.47
C SER A 12 -45.40 -20.66 7.18
N ALA A 13 -45.25 -20.35 5.90
CA ALA A 13 -44.83 -19.03 5.44
C ALA A 13 -46.08 -18.16 5.23
N VAL A 14 -46.13 -17.01 5.88
CA VAL A 14 -47.09 -15.95 5.58
C VAL A 14 -46.45 -15.04 4.54
N ALA A 15 -46.96 -15.11 3.32
CA ALA A 15 -46.64 -14.19 2.25
C ALA A 15 -47.49 -12.92 2.40
N LEU A 16 -46.85 -11.77 2.58
CA LEU A 16 -47.50 -10.47 2.46
C LEU A 16 -47.12 -9.87 1.10
N ALA A 17 -48.03 -9.99 0.14
CA ALA A 17 -47.93 -9.32 -1.15
C ALA A 17 -48.38 -7.88 -1.00
N ILE A 18 -47.47 -6.93 -1.24
CA ILE A 18 -47.83 -5.53 -1.47
C ILE A 18 -47.41 -5.17 -2.90
N THR A 19 -48.42 -5.15 -3.76
CA THR A 19 -48.35 -4.56 -5.10
C THR A 19 -48.28 -3.03 -4.98
N PHE A 20 -47.19 -2.42 -5.41
CA PHE A 20 -47.15 -1.02 -5.80
C PHE A 20 -46.54 -0.90 -7.21
N ALA A 21 -47.42 -0.65 -8.16
CA ALA A 21 -47.05 -0.13 -9.47
C ALA A 21 -46.85 1.37 -9.32
N GLY A 22 -45.63 1.83 -9.57
CA GLY A 22 -45.30 3.25 -9.62
C GLY A 22 -43.98 3.42 -10.37
N PHE A 23 -44.06 3.98 -11.55
CA PHE A 23 -42.88 4.33 -12.37
C PHE A 23 -42.02 5.38 -11.63
N ALA A 24 -40.87 4.98 -11.11
CA ALA A 24 -39.87 5.90 -10.63
C ALA A 24 -38.92 6.28 -11.76
N SER A 25 -38.71 7.57 -11.96
CA SER A 25 -37.78 8.11 -12.95
C SER A 25 -36.32 7.97 -12.48
N PRO A 26 -35.33 7.99 -13.38
CA PRO A 26 -33.89 7.89 -13.03
C PRO A 26 -33.40 8.97 -12.05
N ALA A 27 -34.14 10.06 -11.86
CA ALA A 27 -33.81 11.12 -10.91
C ALA A 27 -33.98 10.70 -9.43
N ASP A 28 -34.84 9.73 -9.16
CA ASP A 28 -35.14 9.32 -7.79
C ASP A 28 -34.05 8.43 -7.18
N ALA A 29 -33.32 7.71 -8.00
CA ALA A 29 -32.21 6.86 -7.54
C ALA A 29 -31.00 7.68 -7.05
N GLN A 30 -30.72 8.81 -7.74
CA GLN A 30 -29.65 9.74 -7.36
C GLN A 30 -29.99 10.46 -6.04
N TYR A 31 -31.26 10.84 -5.89
CA TYR A 31 -31.77 11.50 -4.69
C TYR A 31 -31.71 10.58 -3.43
N LEU A 32 -31.93 9.28 -3.63
CA LEU A 32 -31.83 8.29 -2.53
C LEU A 32 -30.37 8.09 -2.10
N PHE A 33 -29.45 8.12 -3.05
CA PHE A 33 -28.02 7.96 -2.79
C PHE A 33 -27.45 9.15 -1.99
N ASP A 34 -27.82 10.38 -2.40
CA ASP A 34 -27.40 11.59 -1.68
C ASP A 34 -27.99 11.70 -0.27
N ARG A 35 -29.17 11.11 -0.04
CA ARG A 35 -29.83 11.12 1.26
C ARG A 35 -29.30 10.06 2.24
N LEU A 36 -28.72 8.97 1.75
CA LEU A 36 -28.15 7.90 2.58
C LEU A 36 -26.67 8.13 2.92
N PHE A 37 -25.95 8.91 2.09
CA PHE A 37 -24.50 9.07 2.21
C PHE A 37 -24.01 10.53 2.27
N GLY A 38 -24.90 11.52 2.12
CA GLY A 38 -24.59 12.94 2.20
C GLY A 38 -24.97 13.56 3.55
N ASN A 39 -24.10 14.42 4.07
CA ASN A 39 -24.29 15.16 5.31
C ASN A 39 -25.51 16.09 5.28
N ARG A 40 -26.30 16.02 6.32
CA ARG A 40 -27.38 16.89 6.85
C ARG A 40 -27.87 18.06 5.95
N VAL A 41 -29.14 17.94 5.52
CA VAL A 41 -29.91 18.99 4.84
C VAL A 41 -30.56 19.93 5.87
N PRO A 42 -30.54 21.27 5.67
CA PRO A 42 -31.31 22.22 6.46
C PRO A 42 -32.80 22.23 6.07
N ARG A 43 -33.65 22.57 7.05
CA ARG A 43 -35.12 22.63 6.97
C ARG A 43 -35.64 23.46 5.81
N GLN A 44 -36.70 22.94 5.15
CA GLN A 44 -37.52 23.62 4.14
C GLN A 44 -38.20 24.88 4.68
N GLN A 45 -38.09 25.98 3.96
CA GLN A 45 -39.00 27.11 4.04
C GLN A 45 -40.08 27.02 2.96
N GLN A 46 -41.29 27.36 3.32
CA GLN A 46 -42.49 27.34 2.46
C GLN A 46 -42.37 28.31 1.28
N VAL A 47 -42.76 27.84 0.11
CA VAL A 47 -42.79 28.66 -1.14
C VAL A 47 -44.13 29.34 -1.29
N VAL A 48 -44.11 30.66 -1.46
CA VAL A 48 -45.26 31.48 -1.86
C VAL A 48 -45.22 31.65 -3.37
N PRO A 49 -46.34 31.57 -4.11
CA PRO A 49 -46.35 31.69 -5.59
C PRO A 49 -46.08 33.12 -6.07
N PRO A 50 -45.42 33.31 -7.22
CA PRO A 50 -45.03 34.63 -7.69
C PRO A 50 -46.14 35.33 -8.44
N SER A 51 -46.37 36.60 -8.13
CA SER A 51 -47.15 37.57 -8.88
C SER A 51 -46.41 38.04 -10.12
N ALA A 52 -47.18 38.38 -11.18
CA ALA A 52 -46.71 38.75 -12.50
C ALA A 52 -45.65 39.89 -12.49
N ILE A 53 -44.57 39.70 -13.26
CA ILE A 53 -43.50 40.68 -13.44
C ILE A 53 -43.72 41.47 -14.74
N PRO A 54 -43.64 42.81 -14.71
CA PRO A 54 -43.65 43.66 -15.94
C PRO A 54 -42.32 43.54 -16.73
N GLN A 55 -42.39 43.61 -18.04
CA GLN A 55 -41.22 43.58 -18.92
C GLN A 55 -40.31 44.80 -18.67
N PRO A 56 -38.96 44.64 -18.60
CA PRO A 56 -38.06 45.78 -18.47
C PRO A 56 -37.75 46.44 -19.81
N GLN A 57 -37.83 47.78 -19.82
CA GLN A 57 -37.32 48.61 -20.89
C GLN A 57 -35.79 48.60 -20.91
N TYR A 58 -35.19 48.39 -22.08
CA TYR A 58 -33.74 48.45 -22.30
C TYR A 58 -33.23 49.90 -22.13
N GLN A 59 -32.61 50.18 -20.98
CA GLN A 59 -31.70 51.33 -20.85
C GLN A 59 -30.29 50.91 -21.23
N LYS A 60 -29.61 51.63 -22.12
CA LYS A 60 -28.18 51.46 -22.41
C LYS A 60 -27.39 51.69 -21.14
N GLN A 61 -26.89 50.61 -20.57
CA GLN A 61 -25.96 50.69 -19.42
C GLN A 61 -24.58 51.12 -19.91
N ALA A 62 -23.96 52.03 -19.14
CA ALA A 62 -22.56 52.42 -19.27
C ALA A 62 -21.62 51.23 -19.15
N PRO A 63 -20.39 51.24 -19.70
CA PRO A 63 -19.46 50.13 -19.63
C PRO A 63 -19.18 49.83 -18.15
N VAL A 64 -19.63 48.65 -17.74
CA VAL A 64 -19.33 48.11 -16.39
C VAL A 64 -17.82 47.86 -16.35
N ALA A 65 -17.14 48.50 -15.41
CA ALA A 65 -15.72 48.22 -15.16
C ALA A 65 -15.52 46.71 -14.96
N GLU A 66 -14.59 46.12 -15.73
CA GLU A 66 -14.26 44.70 -15.61
C GLU A 66 -13.93 44.35 -14.14
N ALA A 67 -14.82 43.63 -13.49
CA ALA A 67 -14.61 43.17 -12.12
C ALA A 67 -13.40 42.25 -12.11
N LYS A 68 -12.42 42.52 -11.25
CA LYS A 68 -11.28 41.61 -11.07
C LYS A 68 -11.78 40.20 -10.79
N PRO A 69 -11.21 39.17 -11.45
CA PRO A 69 -11.62 37.77 -11.21
C PRO A 69 -11.56 37.39 -9.73
N ALA A 70 -12.53 36.60 -9.27
CA ALA A 70 -12.56 36.09 -7.93
C ALA A 70 -11.26 35.30 -7.63
N PRO A 71 -10.63 35.47 -6.46
CA PRO A 71 -9.41 34.74 -6.11
C PRO A 71 -9.69 33.25 -6.02
N VAL A 72 -8.79 32.45 -6.56
CA VAL A 72 -8.87 30.98 -6.57
C VAL A 72 -7.64 30.39 -5.91
N LYS A 73 -7.85 29.54 -4.90
CA LYS A 73 -6.80 28.68 -4.35
C LYS A 73 -6.83 27.35 -5.06
N LYS A 74 -5.68 26.85 -5.48
CA LYS A 74 -5.58 25.49 -6.01
C LYS A 74 -6.10 24.48 -4.98
N VAL A 75 -6.91 23.53 -5.43
CA VAL A 75 -7.31 22.38 -4.62
C VAL A 75 -6.08 21.47 -4.54
N SER A 76 -5.51 21.35 -3.34
CA SER A 76 -4.31 20.55 -3.10
C SER A 76 -4.66 19.07 -3.04
N ALA A 77 -3.81 18.25 -3.63
CA ALA A 77 -3.80 16.80 -3.38
C ALA A 77 -3.37 16.51 -1.93
N PRO A 78 -3.62 15.29 -1.43
CA PRO A 78 -3.05 14.84 -0.18
C PRO A 78 -1.53 14.97 -0.14
N SER A 79 -0.95 14.99 1.05
CA SER A 79 0.49 15.16 1.26
C SER A 79 1.07 13.99 2.04
N PHE A 80 2.39 13.89 2.02
CA PHE A 80 3.13 13.04 2.95
C PHE A 80 3.08 13.65 4.35
N HIS A 81 2.97 12.77 5.36
CA HIS A 81 2.93 13.17 6.75
C HIS A 81 4.33 13.03 7.38
N ASN A 82 4.61 13.81 8.41
CA ASN A 82 5.74 13.59 9.29
C ASN A 82 5.43 12.39 10.19
N TYR A 83 5.90 11.21 9.80
CA TYR A 83 5.70 10.00 10.55
C TYR A 83 6.31 10.11 11.95
N LYS A 84 5.60 9.61 12.95
CA LYS A 84 6.10 9.47 14.32
C LYS A 84 5.96 8.01 14.72
N ALA A 85 7.07 7.43 15.18
CA ALA A 85 7.06 6.11 15.78
C ALA A 85 6.15 6.07 17.02
N GLU A 86 5.62 4.90 17.32
CA GLU A 86 4.87 4.67 18.56
C GLU A 86 5.80 4.84 19.77
N SER A 87 5.32 5.55 20.78
CA SER A 87 6.08 5.73 22.03
C SER A 87 6.08 4.44 22.84
N LEU A 88 7.24 4.04 23.31
CA LEU A 88 7.36 2.93 24.25
C LEU A 88 7.08 3.42 25.69
N VAL A 89 6.58 2.51 26.50
CA VAL A 89 6.33 2.71 27.93
C VAL A 89 7.15 1.71 28.73
N ALA A 90 7.65 2.09 29.89
CA ALA A 90 8.28 1.14 30.81
C ALA A 90 7.22 0.13 31.32
N LEU A 91 7.60 -1.14 31.42
CA LEU A 91 6.73 -2.15 32.03
C LEU A 91 6.61 -1.85 33.55
N ASP A 92 5.40 -1.66 34.02
CA ASP A 92 5.12 -1.26 35.41
C ASP A 92 5.31 -2.44 36.39
N LEU A 93 6.55 -2.57 36.89
CA LEU A 93 6.89 -3.59 37.88
C LEU A 93 6.14 -3.40 39.20
N ALA A 94 5.82 -2.17 39.59
CA ALA A 94 5.09 -1.89 40.84
C ALA A 94 3.64 -2.39 40.75
N ALA A 95 2.98 -2.15 39.61
CA ALA A 95 1.65 -2.70 39.35
C ALA A 95 1.64 -4.23 39.37
N LEU A 96 2.67 -4.88 38.77
CA LEU A 96 2.79 -6.34 38.82
C LEU A 96 2.96 -6.85 40.25
N LYS A 97 3.84 -6.24 41.05
CA LYS A 97 4.03 -6.58 42.46
C LYS A 97 2.73 -6.49 43.26
N SER A 98 2.04 -5.34 43.17
CA SER A 98 0.78 -5.13 43.87
C SER A 98 -0.28 -6.18 43.50
N SER A 99 -0.35 -6.56 42.23
CA SER A 99 -1.28 -7.61 41.74
C SER A 99 -0.91 -8.99 42.33
N ILE A 100 0.37 -9.30 42.40
CA ILE A 100 0.87 -10.58 42.98
C ILE A 100 0.61 -10.63 44.48
N GLU A 101 0.86 -9.55 45.22
CA GLU A 101 0.60 -9.47 46.68
C GLU A 101 -0.91 -9.64 46.97
N ALA A 102 -1.76 -8.96 46.19
CA ALA A 102 -3.21 -9.08 46.32
C ALA A 102 -3.72 -10.51 46.07
N SER A 103 -3.10 -11.25 45.15
CA SER A 103 -3.51 -12.61 44.78
C SER A 103 -2.95 -13.69 45.73
N SER A 104 -1.99 -13.38 46.63
CA SER A 104 -1.33 -14.32 47.54
C SER A 104 -2.25 -14.87 48.64
N ALA A 105 -3.45 -14.31 48.81
CA ALA A 105 -4.42 -14.74 49.81
C ALA A 105 -5.17 -16.04 49.48
N SER A 106 -4.94 -16.65 48.31
CA SER A 106 -5.60 -17.90 47.89
C SER A 106 -4.70 -19.11 48.26
N ALA A 107 -5.09 -19.88 49.23
CA ALA A 107 -4.39 -21.11 49.65
C ALA A 107 -4.45 -22.17 48.54
N GLY A 108 -3.29 -22.61 48.01
CA GLY A 108 -3.19 -23.68 47.03
C GLY A 108 -2.23 -23.45 45.86
N ALA A 109 -1.32 -22.49 45.92
CA ALA A 109 -0.34 -22.22 44.86
C ALA A 109 0.61 -23.42 44.66
N GLN A 110 0.82 -23.84 43.40
CA GLN A 110 1.83 -24.87 43.05
C GLN A 110 3.25 -24.30 43.25
N ALA A 111 4.25 -25.16 43.42
CA ALA A 111 5.64 -24.73 43.65
C ALA A 111 6.19 -23.77 42.57
N GLN A 112 5.80 -23.96 41.31
CA GLN A 112 6.18 -23.07 40.22
C GLN A 112 5.57 -21.67 40.33
N ASP A 113 4.31 -21.56 40.79
CA ASP A 113 3.64 -20.29 41.04
C ASP A 113 4.35 -19.52 42.17
N GLN A 114 4.86 -20.24 43.18
CA GLN A 114 5.61 -19.64 44.28
C GLN A 114 6.97 -19.09 43.81
N LEU A 115 7.71 -19.86 42.99
CA LEU A 115 8.99 -19.40 42.43
C LEU A 115 8.85 -18.11 41.63
N PHE A 116 7.78 -18.00 40.82
CA PHE A 116 7.49 -16.77 40.04
C PHE A 116 7.17 -15.59 40.97
N ARG A 117 6.32 -15.79 41.97
CA ARG A 117 5.95 -14.77 42.97
C ARG A 117 7.16 -14.23 43.70
N ASP A 118 8.00 -15.12 44.20
CA ASP A 118 9.24 -14.77 44.89
C ASP A 118 10.18 -13.97 43.98
N ALA A 119 10.27 -14.36 42.72
CA ALA A 119 11.05 -13.64 41.72
C ALA A 119 10.52 -12.21 41.48
N VAL A 120 9.18 -12.03 41.37
CA VAL A 120 8.55 -10.71 41.19
C VAL A 120 8.80 -9.81 42.40
N LEU A 121 8.64 -10.34 43.62
CA LEU A 121 8.85 -9.56 44.83
C LEU A 121 10.33 -9.18 45.01
N ALA A 122 11.22 -10.05 44.59
CA ALA A 122 12.67 -9.88 44.69
C ALA A 122 13.26 -8.93 43.65
N LEU A 123 12.58 -8.72 42.51
CA LEU A 123 13.08 -7.85 41.45
C LEU A 123 12.96 -6.37 41.85
N THR A 124 14.05 -5.63 41.88
CA THR A 124 14.10 -4.24 42.34
C THR A 124 13.95 -3.24 41.19
N ASP A 125 14.40 -3.62 40.02
CA ASP A 125 14.46 -2.79 38.83
C ASP A 125 14.19 -3.61 37.55
N LEU A 126 13.54 -3.03 36.59
CA LEU A 126 13.29 -3.61 35.28
C LEU A 126 13.35 -2.52 34.21
N ASP A 127 14.43 -2.53 33.45
CA ASP A 127 14.54 -1.65 32.28
C ASP A 127 14.02 -2.38 31.03
N LEU A 128 12.70 -2.37 30.87
CA LEU A 128 12.00 -2.99 29.74
C LEU A 128 10.93 -2.02 29.23
N HIS A 129 11.19 -1.47 28.05
CA HIS A 129 10.29 -0.54 27.37
C HIS A 129 9.60 -1.23 26.19
N VAL A 130 8.29 -1.17 26.15
CA VAL A 130 7.46 -1.84 25.15
C VAL A 130 6.31 -0.95 24.70
N GLU A 131 5.68 -1.32 23.61
CA GLU A 131 4.44 -0.69 23.14
C GLU A 131 3.34 -0.87 24.20
N LYS A 132 2.53 0.17 24.42
CA LYS A 132 1.51 0.19 25.49
C LYS A 132 0.57 -1.03 25.49
N PRO A 133 0.03 -1.53 24.33
CA PRO A 133 -0.81 -2.74 24.36
C PRO A 133 -0.06 -3.98 24.82
N ILE A 134 1.24 -4.08 24.51
CA ILE A 134 2.09 -5.18 24.99
C ILE A 134 2.25 -5.11 26.51
N ALA A 135 2.55 -3.92 27.06
CA ALA A 135 2.67 -3.74 28.52
C ALA A 135 1.38 -4.18 29.23
N GLU A 136 0.23 -3.73 28.73
CA GLU A 136 -1.09 -4.07 29.27
C GLU A 136 -1.38 -5.58 29.21
N ALA A 137 -1.01 -6.26 28.11
CA ALA A 137 -1.20 -7.71 27.97
C ALA A 137 -0.29 -8.51 28.91
N VAL A 138 0.99 -8.13 29.02
CA VAL A 138 1.97 -8.76 29.90
C VAL A 138 1.51 -8.66 31.36
N LEU A 139 1.17 -7.45 31.83
CA LEU A 139 0.72 -7.24 33.19
C LEU A 139 -0.57 -8.02 33.51
N ALA A 140 -1.55 -8.00 32.61
CA ALA A 140 -2.81 -8.69 32.79
C ALA A 140 -2.61 -10.21 32.88
N HIS A 141 -1.74 -10.79 32.04
CA HIS A 141 -1.47 -12.21 32.03
C HIS A 141 -0.81 -12.67 33.32
N TYR A 142 0.31 -12.05 33.71
CA TYR A 142 1.07 -12.51 34.89
C TYR A 142 0.38 -12.15 36.22
N ALA A 143 -0.52 -11.16 36.22
CA ALA A 143 -1.39 -10.91 37.37
C ALA A 143 -2.40 -12.05 37.60
N SER A 144 -2.94 -12.63 36.52
CA SER A 144 -3.91 -13.74 36.58
C SER A 144 -3.26 -15.14 36.58
N HIS A 145 -2.10 -15.28 35.97
CA HIS A 145 -1.34 -16.53 35.87
C HIS A 145 0.11 -16.30 36.35
N PRO A 146 0.38 -16.23 37.67
CA PRO A 146 1.70 -15.90 38.20
C PRO A 146 2.66 -17.09 38.14
N ARG A 147 3.01 -17.48 36.91
CA ARG A 147 3.93 -18.60 36.63
C ARG A 147 4.79 -18.29 35.41
N PHE A 148 5.94 -18.94 35.33
CA PHE A 148 6.81 -18.90 34.16
C PHE A 148 6.17 -19.65 32.97
N ILE A 149 6.23 -19.06 31.79
CA ILE A 149 5.84 -19.65 30.50
C ILE A 149 7.07 -20.31 29.84
N TRP A 150 8.20 -19.59 29.91
CA TRP A 150 9.41 -19.87 29.14
C TRP A 150 10.49 -20.60 29.94
N LEU A 151 10.45 -20.50 31.24
CA LEU A 151 11.49 -20.99 32.14
C LEU A 151 10.92 -21.99 33.17
N ASP A 152 11.76 -22.93 33.59
CA ASP A 152 11.50 -23.82 34.70
C ASP A 152 12.71 -23.87 35.63
N GLU A 153 12.70 -24.76 36.61
CA GLU A 153 13.82 -24.95 37.55
C GLU A 153 15.13 -25.37 36.87
N ASN A 154 15.07 -25.96 35.68
CA ASN A 154 16.22 -26.38 34.87
C ASN A 154 16.71 -25.29 33.91
N GLY A 155 15.99 -24.17 33.77
CA GLY A 155 16.30 -23.04 32.89
C GLY A 155 15.32 -22.88 31.75
N THR A 156 15.82 -22.62 30.54
CA THR A 156 14.99 -22.36 29.36
C THR A 156 14.30 -23.62 28.86
N THR A 157 12.97 -23.60 28.78
CA THR A 157 12.16 -24.73 28.29
C THR A 157 12.30 -24.95 26.79
N GLN A 158 11.86 -26.12 26.29
CA GLN A 158 11.80 -26.39 24.85
C GLN A 158 10.85 -25.42 24.12
N ARG A 159 9.73 -25.03 24.75
CA ARG A 159 8.80 -24.01 24.28
C ARG A 159 9.53 -22.68 24.04
N ALA A 160 10.30 -22.23 25.01
CA ALA A 160 11.07 -21.00 24.90
C ALA A 160 12.11 -21.08 23.77
N ARG A 161 12.85 -22.19 23.66
CA ARG A 161 13.85 -22.38 22.60
C ARG A 161 13.22 -22.34 21.20
N SER A 162 12.04 -22.93 20.99
CA SER A 162 11.36 -22.89 19.70
C SER A 162 10.93 -21.46 19.33
N VAL A 163 10.36 -20.70 20.29
CA VAL A 163 10.01 -19.29 20.07
C VAL A 163 11.27 -18.44 19.83
N MET A 164 12.31 -18.58 20.63
CA MET A 164 13.57 -17.87 20.44
C MET A 164 14.19 -18.15 19.06
N GLY A 165 14.04 -19.37 18.54
CA GLY A 165 14.44 -19.70 17.17
C GLY A 165 13.76 -18.84 16.12
N VAL A 166 12.44 -18.65 16.24
CA VAL A 166 11.67 -17.76 15.35
C VAL A 166 12.11 -16.31 15.49
N LEU A 167 12.24 -15.82 16.73
CA LEU A 167 12.62 -14.43 17.00
C LEU A 167 14.03 -14.11 16.47
N ASN A 168 14.99 -15.03 16.66
CA ASN A 168 16.36 -14.89 16.16
C ASN A 168 16.43 -14.99 14.61
N GLY A 169 15.44 -15.65 13.99
CA GLY A 169 15.26 -15.73 12.53
C GLY A 169 14.51 -14.56 11.92
N ALA A 170 14.13 -13.53 12.69
CA ALA A 170 13.29 -12.41 12.23
C ALA A 170 13.81 -11.70 10.98
N GLU A 171 15.11 -11.63 10.78
CA GLU A 171 15.73 -11.03 9.61
C GLU A 171 15.36 -11.73 8.30
N SER A 172 15.09 -13.03 8.31
CA SER A 172 14.65 -13.76 7.11
C SER A 172 13.28 -13.26 6.62
N HIS A 173 12.51 -12.68 7.52
CA HIS A 173 11.25 -12.02 7.24
C HIS A 173 11.39 -10.50 6.98
N GLY A 174 12.61 -9.99 6.85
CA GLY A 174 12.85 -8.56 6.63
C GLY A 174 12.54 -7.68 7.83
N LEU A 175 12.54 -8.24 9.02
CA LEU A 175 12.41 -7.52 10.28
C LEU A 175 13.80 -7.21 10.86
N THR A 176 13.90 -6.22 11.77
CA THR A 176 15.16 -5.84 12.41
C THR A 176 15.45 -6.80 13.56
N GLY A 177 16.44 -7.70 13.42
CA GLY A 177 16.70 -8.79 14.36
C GLY A 177 16.89 -8.35 15.82
N SER A 178 17.55 -7.21 16.05
CA SER A 178 17.76 -6.65 17.40
C SER A 178 16.47 -6.33 18.16
N ASP A 179 15.36 -6.08 17.48
CA ASP A 179 14.06 -5.79 18.10
C ASP A 179 13.45 -7.02 18.80
N TYR A 180 13.87 -8.23 18.41
CA TYR A 180 13.23 -9.48 18.80
C TYR A 180 14.19 -10.49 19.43
N SER A 181 15.46 -10.50 19.07
CA SER A 181 16.43 -11.52 19.49
C SER A 181 16.58 -11.56 21.00
N VAL A 182 16.52 -12.77 21.55
CA VAL A 182 16.74 -13.05 22.98
C VAL A 182 17.83 -14.11 23.09
N SER A 183 18.83 -13.84 23.92
CA SER A 183 19.89 -14.81 24.21
C SER A 183 19.43 -15.79 25.26
N ASP A 184 19.74 -17.08 25.07
CA ASP A 184 19.60 -18.07 26.10
C ASP A 184 20.68 -17.85 27.17
N ARG A 185 20.27 -17.56 28.38
CA ARG A 185 21.19 -17.33 29.50
C ARG A 185 21.30 -18.60 30.33
N PHE A 186 22.50 -19.14 30.42
CA PHE A 186 22.78 -20.22 31.34
C PHE A 186 22.58 -19.74 32.79
N LEU A 187 21.74 -20.44 33.52
CA LEU A 187 21.45 -20.17 34.92
C LEU A 187 22.05 -21.30 35.79
N PRO A 188 23.23 -21.10 36.38
CA PRO A 188 23.84 -22.13 37.21
C PRO A 188 22.98 -22.45 38.43
N ALA A 189 23.13 -23.67 38.97
CA ALA A 189 22.48 -24.05 40.21
C ALA A 189 22.92 -23.11 41.36
N ALA A 190 21.95 -22.67 42.15
CA ALA A 190 22.19 -21.72 43.25
C ALA A 190 22.19 -22.46 44.59
N THR A 191 23.30 -22.37 45.33
CA THR A 191 23.48 -23.04 46.63
C THR A 191 23.30 -22.09 47.81
N SER A 192 23.57 -20.80 47.65
CA SER A 192 23.34 -19.79 48.69
C SER A 192 22.02 -19.04 48.45
N GLU A 193 21.44 -18.44 49.49
CA GLU A 193 20.21 -17.64 49.39
C GLU A 193 20.40 -16.43 48.47
N GLU A 194 21.57 -15.79 48.51
CA GLU A 194 21.90 -14.68 47.60
C GLU A 194 21.94 -15.15 46.11
N ALA A 195 22.55 -16.31 45.86
CA ALA A 195 22.59 -16.91 44.52
C ALA A 195 21.19 -17.30 44.03
N LYS A 196 20.33 -17.84 44.90
CA LYS A 196 18.93 -18.15 44.58
C LYS A 196 18.16 -16.88 44.19
N LEU A 197 18.33 -15.82 44.96
CA LEU A 197 17.68 -14.52 44.71
C LEU A 197 18.17 -13.91 43.37
N HIS A 198 19.46 -13.92 43.11
CA HIS A 198 20.03 -13.47 41.86
C HIS A 198 19.48 -14.26 40.65
N ARG A 199 19.43 -15.60 40.80
CA ARG A 199 18.86 -16.50 39.79
C ARG A 199 17.39 -16.15 39.54
N ALA A 200 16.56 -16.02 40.56
CA ALA A 200 15.14 -15.67 40.43
C ALA A 200 14.92 -14.35 39.69
N ARG A 201 15.70 -13.32 40.03
CA ARG A 201 15.65 -12.01 39.32
C ARG A 201 16.04 -12.15 37.85
N THR A 202 17.07 -12.93 37.54
CA THR A 202 17.52 -13.14 36.15
C THR A 202 16.48 -13.91 35.33
N MET A 203 15.87 -14.95 35.96
CA MET A 203 14.77 -15.70 35.33
C MET A 203 13.60 -14.77 34.98
N LEU A 204 13.17 -13.94 35.92
CA LEU A 204 12.04 -13.04 35.68
C LEU A 204 12.33 -12.00 34.59
N ARG A 205 13.54 -11.41 34.56
CA ARG A 205 13.92 -10.49 33.46
C ARG A 205 13.89 -11.20 32.11
N GLN A 206 14.41 -12.42 32.04
CA GLN A 206 14.39 -13.21 30.79
C GLN A 206 12.95 -13.55 30.36
N GLU A 207 12.12 -13.99 31.32
CA GLU A 207 10.70 -14.28 31.10
C GLU A 207 9.94 -13.10 30.49
N LEU A 208 10.00 -11.95 31.17
CA LEU A 208 9.29 -10.75 30.73
C LEU A 208 9.83 -10.20 29.41
N THR A 209 11.15 -10.25 29.21
CA THR A 209 11.78 -9.83 27.96
C THR A 209 11.34 -10.72 26.79
N LEU A 210 11.38 -12.05 26.96
CA LEU A 210 10.98 -12.98 25.90
C LEU A 210 9.50 -12.82 25.57
N THR A 211 8.64 -12.68 26.59
CA THR A 211 7.20 -12.42 26.39
C THR A 211 6.98 -11.13 25.59
N ALA A 212 7.61 -10.04 25.99
CA ALA A 212 7.45 -8.75 25.33
C ALA A 212 7.94 -8.79 23.86
N ARG A 213 9.08 -9.42 23.61
CA ARG A 213 9.64 -9.55 22.26
C ARG A 213 8.84 -10.49 21.36
N ALA A 214 8.27 -11.56 21.92
CA ALA A 214 7.37 -12.45 21.20
C ALA A 214 6.06 -11.73 20.78
N LEU A 215 5.48 -10.93 21.67
CA LEU A 215 4.31 -10.12 21.36
C LEU A 215 4.61 -9.03 20.33
N ARG A 216 5.77 -8.36 20.41
CA ARG A 216 6.23 -7.39 19.40
C ARG A 216 6.39 -8.05 18.03
N TYR A 217 7.01 -9.23 17.99
CA TYR A 217 7.15 -10.01 16.77
C TYR A 217 5.79 -10.35 16.16
N ALA A 218 4.86 -10.87 16.96
CA ALA A 218 3.52 -11.21 16.53
C ALA A 218 2.79 -10.01 15.92
N ARG A 219 2.90 -8.86 16.57
CA ARG A 219 2.31 -7.59 16.10
C ARG A 219 2.90 -7.16 14.76
N ASP A 220 4.22 -7.14 14.64
CA ASP A 220 4.92 -6.69 13.45
C ASP A 220 4.75 -7.68 12.28
N ALA A 221 4.72 -8.97 12.55
CA ALA A 221 4.44 -10.02 11.57
C ALA A 221 3.04 -9.88 10.96
N GLN A 222 2.03 -9.58 11.77
CA GLN A 222 0.64 -9.49 11.32
C GLN A 222 0.29 -8.13 10.70
N MET A 223 0.76 -7.02 11.27
CA MET A 223 0.30 -5.67 10.94
C MET A 223 1.34 -4.81 10.20
N GLY A 224 2.61 -5.22 10.21
CA GLY A 224 3.74 -4.39 9.83
C GLY A 224 4.20 -3.46 10.95
N ARG A 225 5.41 -2.95 10.81
CA ARG A 225 6.09 -2.07 11.76
C ARG A 225 5.62 -0.61 11.67
N VAL A 226 5.08 -0.25 10.50
CA VAL A 226 4.64 1.11 10.18
C VAL A 226 3.14 1.13 9.91
N ASP A 227 2.43 2.10 10.50
CA ASP A 227 1.05 2.38 10.16
C ASP A 227 0.97 3.10 8.81
N PRO A 228 0.49 2.45 7.73
CA PRO A 228 0.45 3.05 6.41
C PRO A 228 -0.37 4.35 6.36
N ASN A 229 -1.47 4.43 7.11
CA ASN A 229 -2.36 5.60 7.11
C ASN A 229 -1.73 6.84 7.78
N LYS A 230 -0.64 6.63 8.55
CA LYS A 230 0.16 7.72 9.11
C LYS A 230 1.29 8.21 8.21
N LEU A 231 1.53 7.53 7.07
CA LEU A 231 2.58 7.92 6.11
C LEU A 231 2.14 9.07 5.21
N SER A 232 0.92 9.04 4.72
CA SER A 232 0.39 10.07 3.82
C SER A 232 -1.13 9.99 3.71
N GLY A 233 -1.75 11.07 3.24
CA GLY A 233 -3.17 11.07 2.90
C GLY A 233 -3.54 10.25 1.65
N PHE A 234 -2.56 9.60 1.00
CA PHE A 234 -2.79 8.70 -0.13
C PHE A 234 -2.94 7.23 0.28
N HIS A 235 -2.74 6.89 1.55
CA HIS A 235 -2.94 5.54 2.08
C HIS A 235 -4.29 5.42 2.76
N ASP A 236 -5.00 4.33 2.48
CA ASP A 236 -6.29 4.04 3.10
C ASP A 236 -6.46 2.53 3.27
N PHE A 237 -5.82 2.00 4.29
CA PHE A 237 -5.90 0.59 4.63
C PHE A 237 -6.80 0.37 5.84
N ALA A 238 -7.67 -0.63 5.77
CA ALA A 238 -8.35 -1.12 6.97
C ALA A 238 -7.31 -1.63 7.96
N ARG A 239 -7.25 -1.02 9.16
CA ARG A 239 -6.28 -1.40 10.19
C ARG A 239 -6.58 -2.81 10.68
N LYS A 240 -5.61 -3.69 10.55
CA LYS A 240 -5.61 -4.98 11.25
C LYS A 240 -5.53 -4.74 12.75
N LYS A 241 -6.12 -5.62 13.51
CA LYS A 241 -6.07 -5.61 14.97
C LYS A 241 -5.43 -6.91 15.43
N LEU A 242 -4.56 -6.82 16.41
CA LEU A 242 -4.06 -7.95 17.15
C LEU A 242 -4.65 -7.86 18.56
N ASP A 243 -5.04 -8.97 19.12
CA ASP A 243 -5.36 -9.11 20.53
C ASP A 243 -4.13 -9.70 21.21
N GLU A 244 -3.31 -8.83 21.80
CA GLU A 244 -2.04 -9.22 22.44
C GLU A 244 -2.26 -10.17 23.61
N LYS A 245 -3.41 -10.09 24.30
CA LYS A 245 -3.77 -11.02 25.39
C LYS A 245 -4.04 -12.43 24.86
N LEU A 246 -4.83 -12.52 23.77
CA LEU A 246 -5.10 -13.79 23.12
C LEU A 246 -3.82 -14.41 22.54
N VAL A 247 -2.96 -13.60 21.92
CA VAL A 247 -1.66 -14.05 21.42
C VAL A 247 -0.84 -14.66 22.57
N LEU A 248 -0.75 -13.96 23.70
CA LEU A 248 0.00 -14.43 24.86
C LEU A 248 -0.58 -15.73 25.44
N GLU A 249 -1.89 -15.85 25.49
CA GLU A 249 -2.57 -17.08 25.91
C GLU A 249 -2.22 -18.26 24.98
N ILE A 250 -2.25 -18.04 23.65
CA ILE A 250 -1.85 -19.06 22.68
C ILE A 250 -0.37 -19.44 22.86
N LEU A 251 0.50 -18.46 23.00
CA LEU A 251 1.94 -18.71 23.23
C LEU A 251 2.20 -19.50 24.52
N ALA A 252 1.43 -19.24 25.58
CA ALA A 252 1.55 -19.92 26.85
C ALA A 252 1.01 -21.36 26.83
N THR A 253 0.00 -21.65 26.00
CA THR A 253 -0.74 -22.92 26.05
C THR A 253 -0.51 -23.84 24.85
N SER A 254 -0.18 -23.30 23.68
CA SER A 254 0.03 -24.08 22.44
C SER A 254 1.25 -25.00 22.55
N ASP A 255 1.16 -26.19 21.93
CA ASP A 255 2.30 -27.09 21.75
C ASP A 255 3.26 -26.65 20.63
N THR A 256 2.82 -25.74 19.75
CA THR A 256 3.59 -25.25 18.59
C THR A 256 3.54 -23.72 18.51
N PRO A 257 4.01 -22.98 19.54
CA PRO A 257 3.96 -21.51 19.57
C PRO A 257 4.82 -20.88 18.47
N ASP A 258 5.91 -21.53 18.07
CA ASP A 258 6.74 -21.16 16.92
C ASP A 258 5.96 -21.14 15.62
N ARG A 259 5.21 -22.19 15.31
CA ARG A 259 4.36 -22.25 14.10
C ARG A 259 3.26 -21.21 14.12
N TYR A 260 2.71 -20.92 15.28
CA TYR A 260 1.73 -19.86 15.44
C TYR A 260 2.33 -18.49 15.07
N LEU A 261 3.52 -18.15 15.58
CA LEU A 261 4.21 -16.91 15.24
C LEU A 261 4.50 -16.79 13.73
N GLU A 262 4.99 -17.86 13.11
CA GLU A 262 5.24 -17.93 11.68
C GLU A 262 3.95 -17.72 10.85
N SER A 263 2.82 -18.23 11.32
CA SER A 263 1.53 -18.12 10.62
C SER A 263 0.96 -16.70 10.60
N LEU A 264 1.47 -15.79 11.43
CA LEU A 264 1.05 -14.39 11.47
C LEU A 264 1.56 -13.56 10.29
N HIS A 265 2.62 -14.01 9.62
CA HIS A 265 3.09 -13.37 8.39
C HIS A 265 2.10 -13.57 7.23
N PRO A 266 2.17 -12.74 6.17
CA PRO A 266 1.35 -12.94 4.98
C PRO A 266 1.53 -14.34 4.40
N GLN A 267 0.42 -15.07 4.24
CA GLN A 267 0.38 -16.45 3.75
C GLN A 267 0.02 -16.45 2.25
N ASN A 268 0.89 -15.84 1.41
CA ASN A 268 0.69 -15.79 -0.03
C ASN A 268 2.03 -15.98 -0.77
N ASP A 269 1.94 -16.43 -2.03
CA ASP A 269 3.10 -16.77 -2.85
C ASP A 269 4.05 -15.58 -3.08
N ALA A 270 3.50 -14.36 -3.16
CA ALA A 270 4.31 -13.15 -3.33
C ALA A 270 5.23 -12.90 -2.12
N TYR A 271 4.73 -13.12 -0.90
CA TYR A 271 5.55 -12.99 0.30
C TYR A 271 6.63 -14.08 0.37
N ALA A 272 6.29 -15.32 0.03
CA ALA A 272 7.24 -16.43 -0.01
C ALA A 272 8.35 -16.17 -1.05
N ALA A 273 8.00 -15.69 -2.24
CA ALA A 273 8.96 -15.35 -3.29
C ALA A 273 9.89 -14.20 -2.88
N LEU A 274 9.36 -13.15 -2.23
CA LEU A 274 10.18 -12.04 -1.73
C LEU A 274 11.10 -12.47 -0.60
N LYS A 275 10.68 -13.39 0.27
CA LYS A 275 11.54 -13.98 1.31
C LYS A 275 12.71 -14.74 0.68
N ALA A 276 12.44 -15.60 -0.31
CA ALA A 276 13.47 -16.34 -1.03
C ALA A 276 14.45 -15.41 -1.77
N GLU A 277 13.95 -14.35 -2.41
CA GLU A 277 14.79 -13.36 -3.09
C GLU A 277 15.66 -12.57 -2.09
N LEU A 278 15.13 -12.25 -0.90
CA LEU A 278 15.90 -11.59 0.16
C LEU A 278 17.09 -12.46 0.61
N GLU A 279 16.87 -13.75 0.84
CA GLU A 279 17.91 -14.71 1.23
C GLU A 279 18.98 -14.83 0.13
N LYS A 280 18.55 -14.98 -1.13
CA LYS A 280 19.43 -15.03 -2.30
C LYS A 280 20.29 -13.77 -2.42
N LEU A 281 19.68 -12.57 -2.39
CA LEU A 281 20.40 -11.31 -2.52
C LEU A 281 21.41 -11.09 -1.39
N ARG A 282 21.08 -11.49 -0.16
CA ARG A 282 22.01 -11.40 0.99
C ARG A 282 23.19 -12.36 0.83
N ALA A 283 22.95 -13.59 0.39
CA ALA A 283 24.00 -14.54 0.09
C ALA A 283 24.93 -14.04 -1.02
N GLU A 284 24.37 -13.49 -2.10
CA GLU A 284 25.14 -12.90 -3.19
C GLU A 284 25.91 -11.65 -2.77
N ALA A 285 25.34 -10.80 -1.90
CA ALA A 285 26.02 -9.61 -1.38
C ALA A 285 27.19 -9.95 -0.46
N ALA A 286 27.09 -11.07 0.29
CA ALA A 286 28.18 -11.55 1.13
C ALA A 286 29.31 -12.22 0.31
N ALA A 287 28.99 -12.78 -0.87
CA ALA A 287 29.96 -13.49 -1.72
C ALA A 287 30.76 -12.57 -2.66
N GLU A 288 30.22 -11.40 -3.01
CA GLU A 288 30.83 -10.51 -3.98
C GLU A 288 30.95 -9.07 -3.45
N GLU A 289 32.12 -8.50 -3.61
CA GLU A 289 32.32 -7.06 -3.40
C GLU A 289 31.50 -6.26 -4.44
N GLU A 290 30.54 -5.48 -3.99
CA GLU A 290 29.67 -4.69 -4.85
C GLU A 290 30.43 -3.45 -5.38
N VAL A 291 30.40 -3.26 -6.69
CA VAL A 291 31.01 -2.10 -7.33
C VAL A 291 29.98 -0.98 -7.40
N ALA A 292 29.85 -0.21 -6.32
CA ALA A 292 28.96 0.94 -6.29
C ALA A 292 29.51 2.10 -7.12
N VAL A 293 28.69 2.63 -8.05
CA VAL A 293 28.99 3.77 -8.93
C VAL A 293 28.00 4.89 -8.61
N ASP A 294 28.46 6.15 -8.66
CA ASP A 294 27.59 7.31 -8.50
C ASP A 294 26.48 7.29 -9.60
N PRO A 295 25.20 7.17 -9.23
CA PRO A 295 24.11 7.13 -10.19
C PRO A 295 23.87 8.47 -10.92
N GLN A 296 24.47 9.56 -10.45
CA GLN A 296 24.39 10.89 -11.06
C GLN A 296 25.62 11.22 -11.93
N LEU A 297 26.54 10.27 -12.07
CA LEU A 297 27.75 10.46 -12.86
C LEU A 297 27.45 10.99 -14.27
N LEU A 298 28.19 12.01 -14.66
CA LEU A 298 28.24 12.52 -16.03
C LEU A 298 29.69 12.69 -16.44
N LEU A 299 30.23 11.76 -17.24
CA LEU A 299 31.62 11.78 -17.71
C LEU A 299 31.68 11.75 -19.23
N LYS A 300 32.37 12.73 -19.80
CA LYS A 300 32.61 12.86 -21.24
C LYS A 300 34.05 12.49 -21.57
N PRO A 301 34.35 12.12 -22.84
CA PRO A 301 35.73 11.92 -23.29
C PRO A 301 36.64 13.08 -22.87
N GLY A 302 37.84 12.78 -22.41
CA GLY A 302 38.80 13.72 -21.85
C GLY A 302 38.60 14.09 -20.38
N GLY A 303 37.44 13.72 -19.78
CA GLY A 303 37.14 13.99 -18.38
C GLY A 303 37.79 13.00 -17.41
N LYS A 304 37.73 13.32 -16.11
CA LYS A 304 38.18 12.45 -15.02
C LYS A 304 37.12 12.22 -14.00
N HIS A 305 37.01 10.96 -13.51
CA HIS A 305 36.11 10.60 -12.42
C HIS A 305 36.62 9.36 -11.66
N PRO A 306 36.58 9.34 -10.32
CA PRO A 306 37.08 8.22 -9.51
C PRO A 306 36.29 6.93 -9.71
N ASP A 307 35.05 7.00 -10.25
CA ASP A 307 34.24 5.81 -10.54
C ASP A 307 34.44 5.24 -11.95
N LEU A 308 35.29 5.84 -12.80
CA LEU A 308 35.56 5.28 -14.13
C LEU A 308 36.16 3.86 -14.05
N PRO A 309 37.13 3.55 -13.18
CA PRO A 309 37.64 2.19 -13.02
C PRO A 309 36.56 1.18 -12.66
N LYS A 310 35.59 1.62 -11.84
CA LYS A 310 34.44 0.77 -11.44
C LYS A 310 33.54 0.47 -12.62
N ILE A 311 33.28 1.45 -13.48
CA ILE A 311 32.48 1.25 -14.71
C ILE A 311 33.19 0.30 -15.67
N LEU A 312 34.50 0.47 -15.85
CA LEU A 312 35.27 -0.45 -16.69
C LEU A 312 35.26 -1.89 -16.15
N LYS A 313 35.37 -2.05 -14.82
CA LYS A 313 35.24 -3.35 -14.15
C LYS A 313 33.85 -3.98 -14.37
N ILE A 314 32.78 -3.18 -14.34
CA ILE A 314 31.40 -3.65 -14.62
C ILE A 314 31.28 -4.09 -16.09
N ILE A 315 31.80 -3.31 -17.03
CA ILE A 315 31.78 -3.65 -18.45
C ILE A 315 32.56 -4.96 -18.70
N ASP A 316 33.75 -5.11 -18.13
CA ASP A 316 34.55 -6.34 -18.27
C ASP A 316 33.84 -7.57 -17.70
N ARG A 317 33.21 -7.45 -16.53
CA ARG A 317 32.42 -8.55 -15.93
C ARG A 317 31.25 -9.01 -16.81
N LYS A 318 30.58 -8.06 -17.50
CA LYS A 318 29.41 -8.32 -18.36
C LYS A 318 29.79 -8.63 -19.81
N ALA A 319 31.04 -8.45 -20.18
CA ALA A 319 31.53 -8.66 -21.54
C ALA A 319 31.39 -10.12 -21.97
N ASP A 320 30.74 -10.34 -23.11
CA ASP A 320 30.76 -11.63 -23.79
C ASP A 320 32.09 -11.88 -24.50
N SER A 321 32.26 -13.07 -25.11
CA SER A 321 33.49 -13.43 -25.79
C SER A 321 33.84 -12.49 -26.95
N SER A 322 32.87 -12.08 -27.75
CA SER A 322 33.06 -11.15 -28.86
C SER A 322 33.48 -9.76 -28.41
N PHE A 323 32.87 -9.25 -27.34
CA PHE A 323 33.26 -7.96 -26.76
C PHE A 323 34.70 -7.99 -26.20
N ARG A 324 35.05 -9.08 -25.51
CA ARG A 324 36.43 -9.25 -24.97
C ARG A 324 37.47 -9.38 -26.06
N GLU A 325 37.16 -10.06 -27.16
CA GLU A 325 38.06 -10.14 -28.30
C GLU A 325 38.35 -8.78 -28.91
N GLN A 326 37.35 -7.90 -29.00
CA GLN A 326 37.48 -6.58 -29.62
C GLN A 326 38.03 -5.52 -28.69
N HIS A 327 37.70 -5.56 -27.38
CA HIS A 327 37.90 -4.49 -26.44
C HIS A 327 38.67 -4.89 -25.17
N GLY A 328 38.92 -6.20 -24.95
CA GLY A 328 39.53 -6.69 -23.70
C GLY A 328 40.93 -6.14 -23.43
N ALA A 329 41.75 -5.96 -24.45
CA ALA A 329 43.09 -5.38 -24.32
C ALA A 329 43.02 -3.93 -23.82
N VAL A 330 42.10 -3.13 -24.33
CA VAL A 330 41.88 -1.74 -23.90
C VAL A 330 41.34 -1.69 -22.48
N LEU A 331 40.35 -2.53 -22.15
CA LEU A 331 39.80 -2.63 -20.78
C LEU A 331 40.91 -2.97 -19.76
N ALA A 332 41.76 -3.94 -20.08
CA ALA A 332 42.88 -4.32 -19.21
C ALA A 332 43.91 -3.18 -19.04
N ALA A 333 44.26 -2.46 -20.12
CA ALA A 333 45.22 -1.36 -20.10
C ALA A 333 44.72 -0.17 -19.25
N PHE A 334 43.43 0.06 -19.19
CA PHE A 334 42.83 1.22 -18.48
C PHE A 334 42.04 0.81 -17.22
N ALA A 335 42.16 -0.41 -16.73
CA ALA A 335 41.39 -0.94 -15.62
C ALA A 335 41.42 -0.10 -14.33
N GLY A 336 42.53 0.61 -14.06
CA GLY A 336 42.71 1.50 -12.90
C GLY A 336 42.64 2.99 -13.23
N SER A 337 42.35 3.39 -14.48
CA SER A 337 42.40 4.79 -14.90
C SER A 337 41.16 5.56 -14.48
N ASP A 338 41.35 6.71 -13.84
CA ASP A 338 40.31 7.70 -13.56
C ASP A 338 40.03 8.65 -14.74
N THR A 339 40.88 8.57 -15.78
CA THR A 339 40.82 9.44 -16.95
C THR A 339 40.16 8.76 -18.13
N TYR A 340 39.09 9.35 -18.62
CA TYR A 340 38.33 8.87 -19.79
C TYR A 340 39.04 9.30 -21.08
N SER A 341 40.05 8.53 -21.49
CA SER A 341 40.84 8.79 -22.70
C SER A 341 40.06 8.40 -23.99
N ASP A 342 40.54 8.89 -25.13
CA ASP A 342 39.94 8.65 -26.43
C ASP A 342 39.89 7.15 -26.79
N GLU A 343 40.86 6.35 -26.31
CA GLU A 343 40.92 4.90 -26.52
C GLU A 343 39.74 4.16 -25.84
N LEU A 344 39.20 4.70 -24.78
CA LEU A 344 38.03 4.12 -24.10
C LEU A 344 36.71 4.46 -24.78
N VAL A 345 36.65 5.46 -25.66
CA VAL A 345 35.40 5.88 -26.32
C VAL A 345 34.78 4.76 -27.15
N PRO A 346 35.53 3.99 -27.95
CA PRO A 346 34.98 2.82 -28.66
C PRO A 346 34.41 1.75 -27.73
N VAL A 347 35.06 1.50 -26.59
CA VAL A 347 34.63 0.53 -25.56
C VAL A 347 33.30 0.94 -24.97
N ILE A 348 33.16 2.19 -24.54
CA ILE A 348 31.91 2.71 -23.98
C ILE A 348 30.79 2.69 -25.01
N LYS A 349 31.05 3.10 -26.27
CA LYS A 349 30.07 3.03 -27.36
C LYS A 349 29.64 1.59 -27.67
N ALA A 350 30.55 0.63 -27.58
CA ALA A 350 30.23 -0.79 -27.75
C ALA A 350 29.34 -1.29 -26.60
N ALA A 351 29.67 -0.96 -25.36
CA ALA A 351 28.87 -1.30 -24.20
C ALA A 351 27.47 -0.65 -24.27
N GLN A 352 27.37 0.61 -24.70
CA GLN A 352 26.08 1.27 -24.93
C GLN A 352 25.23 0.52 -25.98
N ARG A 353 25.82 0.09 -27.12
CA ARG A 353 25.12 -0.70 -28.15
C ARG A 353 24.63 -2.04 -27.63
N GLN A 354 25.46 -2.75 -26.87
CA GLN A 354 25.08 -4.04 -26.26
C GLN A 354 23.84 -3.96 -25.37
N HIS A 355 23.55 -2.77 -24.87
CA HIS A 355 22.44 -2.50 -23.95
C HIS A 355 21.36 -1.58 -24.57
N ASP A 356 21.24 -1.53 -25.90
CA ASP A 356 20.23 -0.75 -26.64
C ASP A 356 20.22 0.75 -26.28
N LEU A 357 21.38 1.29 -25.88
CA LEU A 357 21.57 2.70 -25.63
C LEU A 357 22.09 3.41 -26.89
N ASN A 358 21.83 4.72 -27.00
CA ASN A 358 22.48 5.55 -28.00
C ASN A 358 24.00 5.54 -27.78
N PRO A 359 24.82 5.10 -28.76
CA PRO A 359 26.27 4.97 -28.59
C PRO A 359 26.99 6.32 -28.78
N ASP A 360 26.67 7.29 -27.93
CA ASP A 360 27.28 8.63 -27.95
C ASP A 360 28.65 8.70 -27.28
N GLY A 361 29.01 7.70 -26.49
CA GLY A 361 30.26 7.66 -25.72
C GLY A 361 30.21 8.52 -24.46
N ILE A 362 29.05 9.01 -24.03
CA ILE A 362 28.90 9.76 -22.79
C ILE A 362 28.46 8.79 -21.68
N ILE A 363 29.23 8.72 -20.61
CA ILE A 363 28.85 7.96 -19.42
C ILE A 363 27.97 8.87 -18.56
N GLY A 364 26.67 8.86 -18.84
CA GLY A 364 25.68 9.62 -18.09
C GLY A 364 24.79 8.71 -17.25
N ARG A 365 23.86 9.31 -16.50
CA ARG A 365 22.91 8.62 -15.62
C ARG A 365 22.25 7.39 -16.26
N ARG A 366 21.84 7.50 -17.54
CA ARG A 366 21.20 6.38 -18.24
C ARG A 366 22.20 5.25 -18.52
N THR A 367 23.42 5.58 -18.94
CA THR A 367 24.50 4.62 -19.18
C THR A 367 24.89 3.91 -17.88
N VAL A 368 25.09 4.67 -16.79
CA VAL A 368 25.38 4.10 -15.47
C VAL A 368 24.23 3.20 -15.00
N GLY A 369 23.00 3.65 -15.08
CA GLY A 369 21.82 2.89 -14.63
C GLY A 369 21.67 1.55 -15.36
N VAL A 370 22.01 1.48 -16.66
CA VAL A 370 21.93 0.24 -17.43
C VAL A 370 23.17 -0.65 -17.23
N LEU A 371 24.37 -0.07 -17.17
CA LEU A 371 25.61 -0.82 -16.97
C LEU A 371 25.75 -1.35 -15.54
N ALA A 372 25.64 -0.47 -14.53
CA ALA A 372 25.73 -0.88 -13.13
C ALA A 372 24.49 -1.63 -12.67
N GLY A 373 23.33 -1.30 -13.26
CA GLY A 373 22.05 -1.81 -12.78
C GLY A 373 21.72 -1.24 -11.39
N GLU A 374 20.72 -1.81 -10.76
CA GLU A 374 20.44 -1.54 -9.36
C GLU A 374 21.37 -2.36 -8.47
N THR A 375 21.97 -1.72 -7.46
CA THR A 375 22.85 -2.40 -6.51
C THR A 375 22.10 -3.48 -5.73
N LYS A 376 22.80 -4.53 -5.27
CA LYS A 376 22.20 -5.57 -4.42
C LYS A 376 21.59 -4.95 -3.17
N ALA A 377 22.28 -3.96 -2.57
CA ALA A 377 21.77 -3.21 -1.43
C ALA A 377 20.44 -2.49 -1.75
N ALA A 378 20.33 -1.82 -2.91
CA ALA A 378 19.08 -1.19 -3.34
C ALA A 378 17.96 -2.20 -3.58
N LYS A 379 18.26 -3.36 -4.19
CA LYS A 379 17.30 -4.45 -4.39
C LYS A 379 16.83 -5.03 -3.05
N ILE A 380 17.75 -5.30 -2.12
CA ILE A 380 17.43 -5.75 -0.76
C ILE A 380 16.48 -4.74 -0.10
N GLN A 381 16.79 -3.44 -0.18
CA GLN A 381 15.92 -2.40 0.38
C GLN A 381 14.51 -2.45 -0.22
N LYS A 382 14.37 -2.57 -1.55
CA LYS A 382 13.06 -2.69 -2.21
C LYS A 382 12.29 -3.93 -1.78
N VAL A 383 12.97 -5.07 -1.62
CA VAL A 383 12.37 -6.31 -1.12
C VAL A 383 11.87 -6.13 0.31
N LEU A 384 12.68 -5.55 1.20
CA LEU A 384 12.29 -5.27 2.59
C LEU A 384 11.04 -4.38 2.66
N LEU A 385 10.99 -3.31 1.85
CA LEU A 385 9.84 -2.41 1.78
C LEU A 385 8.60 -3.09 1.18
N ALA A 386 8.78 -3.99 0.21
CA ALA A 386 7.69 -4.78 -0.34
C ALA A 386 7.11 -5.77 0.69
N MET A 387 7.97 -6.45 1.46
CA MET A 387 7.55 -7.34 2.55
C MET A 387 6.80 -6.58 3.65
N GLU A 388 7.25 -5.37 4.01
CA GLU A 388 6.53 -4.50 4.96
C GLU A 388 5.15 -4.13 4.42
N ARG A 389 5.03 -3.71 3.16
CA ARG A 389 3.75 -3.36 2.51
C ARG A 389 2.80 -4.53 2.40
N LEU A 390 3.29 -5.76 2.18
CA LEU A 390 2.44 -6.95 2.15
C LEU A 390 1.74 -7.22 3.48
N ARG A 391 2.36 -6.84 4.62
CA ARG A 391 1.73 -6.95 5.94
C ARG A 391 0.54 -6.01 6.12
N TRP A 392 0.44 -4.92 5.34
CA TRP A 392 -0.70 -4.00 5.38
C TRP A 392 -1.95 -4.57 4.70
N HIS A 393 -1.74 -5.47 3.72
CA HIS A 393 -2.81 -6.15 2.99
C HIS A 393 -3.35 -7.36 3.79
N PRO A 394 -4.52 -7.92 3.43
CA PRO A 394 -4.97 -9.21 3.96
C PRO A 394 -3.90 -10.29 3.79
N SER A 395 -3.81 -11.23 4.72
CA SER A 395 -2.83 -12.34 4.65
C SER A 395 -3.05 -13.21 3.40
N HIS A 396 -4.30 -13.40 3.01
CA HIS A 396 -4.69 -14.11 1.80
C HIS A 396 -5.38 -13.15 0.83
N TRP A 397 -4.94 -13.14 -0.41
CA TRP A 397 -5.46 -12.24 -1.44
C TRP A 397 -6.61 -12.84 -2.26
N GLY A 398 -7.03 -14.08 -1.95
CA GLY A 398 -8.00 -14.82 -2.74
C GLY A 398 -7.43 -15.37 -4.05
N ASN A 399 -8.05 -16.44 -4.55
CA ASN A 399 -7.63 -17.09 -5.80
C ASN A 399 -8.05 -16.32 -7.04
N THR A 400 -9.13 -15.52 -6.94
CA THR A 400 -9.59 -14.61 -8.01
C THR A 400 -9.48 -13.18 -7.52
N ARG A 401 -8.72 -12.33 -8.24
CA ARG A 401 -8.40 -10.96 -7.82
C ARG A 401 -7.89 -10.10 -8.96
N VAL A 402 -7.96 -8.79 -8.78
CA VAL A 402 -7.24 -7.82 -9.61
C VAL A 402 -6.12 -7.18 -8.78
N VAL A 403 -4.93 -7.06 -9.36
CA VAL A 403 -3.79 -6.36 -8.75
C VAL A 403 -3.37 -5.21 -9.66
N LEU A 404 -3.42 -4.00 -9.11
CA LEU A 404 -2.91 -2.80 -9.75
C LEU A 404 -1.60 -2.44 -9.08
N ASN A 405 -0.46 -2.69 -9.73
CA ASN A 405 0.83 -2.26 -9.18
C ASN A 405 1.28 -0.97 -9.86
N VAL A 406 1.28 0.12 -9.11
CA VAL A 406 1.54 1.48 -9.64
C VAL A 406 2.96 1.64 -10.16
N PRO A 407 4.03 1.20 -9.48
CA PRO A 407 5.41 1.33 -9.98
C PRO A 407 5.67 0.56 -11.27
N SER A 408 5.03 -0.58 -11.49
CA SER A 408 5.17 -1.35 -12.73
C SER A 408 4.28 -0.83 -13.85
N PHE A 409 3.32 0.05 -13.55
CA PHE A 409 2.29 0.50 -14.50
C PHE A 409 1.52 -0.67 -15.10
N THR A 410 1.13 -1.65 -14.29
CA THR A 410 0.41 -2.85 -14.73
C THR A 410 -0.88 -3.09 -13.94
N ALA A 411 -1.81 -3.77 -14.60
CA ALA A 411 -3.00 -4.36 -14.00
C ALA A 411 -3.05 -5.83 -14.38
N SER A 412 -3.13 -6.72 -13.39
CA SER A 412 -3.28 -8.16 -13.58
C SER A 412 -4.66 -8.61 -13.11
N TYR A 413 -5.27 -9.54 -13.85
CA TYR A 413 -6.41 -10.32 -13.40
C TYR A 413 -5.97 -11.77 -13.21
N VAL A 414 -6.10 -12.25 -11.99
CA VAL A 414 -5.81 -13.63 -11.59
C VAL A 414 -7.14 -14.33 -11.35
N GLU A 415 -7.32 -15.52 -11.93
CA GLU A 415 -8.48 -16.36 -11.73
C GLU A 415 -8.04 -17.77 -11.35
N ASN A 416 -8.58 -18.29 -10.25
CA ASN A 416 -8.20 -19.60 -9.70
C ASN A 416 -6.69 -19.77 -9.52
N GLY A 417 -6.00 -18.72 -9.10
CA GLY A 417 -4.55 -18.73 -8.90
C GLY A 417 -3.72 -18.56 -10.18
N VAL A 418 -4.35 -18.44 -11.37
CA VAL A 418 -3.67 -18.29 -12.67
C VAL A 418 -3.84 -16.87 -13.20
N GLU A 419 -2.76 -16.21 -13.59
CA GLU A 419 -2.83 -14.90 -14.28
C GLU A 419 -3.43 -15.09 -15.67
N LYS A 420 -4.62 -14.53 -15.87
CA LYS A 420 -5.35 -14.56 -17.15
C LYS A 420 -5.10 -13.32 -17.98
N LEU A 421 -4.88 -12.20 -17.33
CA LEU A 421 -4.58 -10.93 -17.99
C LEU A 421 -3.46 -10.22 -17.24
N ASN A 422 -2.56 -9.62 -18.01
CA ASN A 422 -1.61 -8.62 -17.55
C ASN A 422 -1.53 -7.54 -18.63
N MET A 423 -1.78 -6.29 -18.26
CA MET A 423 -1.84 -5.19 -19.22
C MET A 423 -1.23 -3.92 -18.65
N ARG A 424 -0.80 -3.04 -19.54
CA ARG A 424 -0.28 -1.73 -19.18
C ARG A 424 -1.37 -0.82 -18.65
N THR A 425 -0.98 0.06 -17.72
CA THR A 425 -1.86 1.08 -17.17
C THR A 425 -1.24 2.47 -17.25
N VAL A 426 -2.10 3.50 -17.20
CA VAL A 426 -1.71 4.88 -16.92
C VAL A 426 -2.27 5.24 -15.55
N VAL A 427 -1.40 5.65 -14.64
CA VAL A 427 -1.71 5.97 -13.24
C VAL A 427 -1.61 7.47 -12.97
N GLY A 428 -1.88 7.89 -11.74
CA GLY A 428 -1.82 9.29 -11.32
C GLY A 428 -0.45 9.92 -11.50
N THR A 429 -0.43 11.24 -11.71
CA THR A 429 0.81 12.03 -11.73
C THR A 429 1.46 12.04 -10.34
N THR A 430 2.71 12.49 -10.23
CA THR A 430 3.40 12.66 -8.94
C THR A 430 2.70 13.62 -7.98
N THR A 431 1.90 14.56 -8.51
CA THR A 431 1.11 15.51 -7.72
C THR A 431 -0.30 15.00 -7.41
N ASN A 432 -0.91 14.22 -8.32
CA ASN A 432 -2.24 13.62 -8.15
C ASN A 432 -2.08 12.10 -8.16
N GLN A 433 -1.45 11.57 -7.12
CA GLN A 433 -1.06 10.16 -7.05
C GLN A 433 -2.29 9.25 -6.96
N THR A 434 -2.18 8.05 -7.54
CA THR A 434 -3.14 6.98 -7.29
C THR A 434 -3.06 6.58 -5.82
N TYR A 435 -4.21 6.46 -5.15
CA TYR A 435 -4.32 6.04 -3.75
C TYR A 435 -3.98 4.55 -3.60
N PHE A 436 -3.63 4.13 -2.39
CA PHE A 436 -3.32 2.75 -2.02
C PHE A 436 -4.33 2.26 -1.02
N PHE A 437 -5.05 1.24 -1.44
CA PHE A 437 -6.10 0.61 -0.66
C PHE A 437 -6.46 -0.73 -1.31
N HIS A 438 -7.35 -1.47 -0.70
CA HIS A 438 -8.04 -2.59 -1.32
C HIS A 438 -9.54 -2.40 -1.20
N ASP A 439 -10.26 -2.91 -2.18
CA ASP A 439 -11.71 -2.86 -2.25
C ASP A 439 -12.21 -4.03 -3.10
N GLU A 440 -13.48 -4.04 -3.48
CA GLU A 440 -14.09 -5.08 -4.31
C GLU A 440 -14.75 -4.47 -5.53
N ILE A 441 -14.51 -5.08 -6.70
CA ILE A 441 -15.19 -4.71 -7.94
C ILE A 441 -16.66 -5.13 -7.82
N GLU A 442 -17.57 -4.18 -8.06
CA GLU A 442 -19.01 -4.39 -7.96
C GLU A 442 -19.70 -4.40 -9.33
N TYR A 443 -19.28 -3.56 -10.25
CA TYR A 443 -19.93 -3.43 -11.55
C TYR A 443 -19.05 -2.82 -12.63
N VAL A 444 -19.45 -3.04 -13.89
CA VAL A 444 -18.92 -2.35 -15.06
C VAL A 444 -20.00 -1.40 -15.58
N GLU A 445 -19.62 -0.16 -15.87
CA GLU A 445 -20.49 0.84 -16.49
C GLU A 445 -20.01 1.10 -17.92
N PHE A 446 -20.89 0.89 -18.88
CA PHE A 446 -20.66 1.08 -20.31
C PHE A 446 -21.19 2.43 -20.75
N ASN A 447 -20.51 3.05 -21.73
CA ASN A 447 -20.82 4.39 -22.22
C ASN A 447 -21.03 5.38 -21.05
N PRO A 448 -20.03 5.55 -20.15
CA PRO A 448 -20.21 6.29 -18.93
C PRO A 448 -20.31 7.80 -19.19
N TYR A 449 -21.11 8.47 -18.37
CA TYR A 449 -20.93 9.89 -18.15
C TYR A 449 -19.72 10.12 -17.25
N TRP A 450 -18.90 11.12 -17.57
CA TRP A 450 -17.82 11.53 -16.69
C TRP A 450 -18.20 12.79 -15.91
N GLY A 451 -18.55 12.65 -14.64
CA GLY A 451 -18.67 13.77 -13.72
C GLY A 451 -17.31 14.41 -13.49
N VAL A 452 -17.18 15.71 -13.78
CA VAL A 452 -15.89 16.40 -13.65
C VAL A 452 -15.64 16.75 -12.17
N PRO A 453 -14.57 16.21 -11.53
CA PRO A 453 -14.25 16.52 -10.15
C PRO A 453 -14.01 18.03 -9.92
N ASN A 454 -14.36 18.51 -8.72
CA ASN A 454 -14.16 19.92 -8.37
C ASN A 454 -12.69 20.36 -8.49
N SER A 455 -11.74 19.51 -8.17
CA SER A 455 -10.31 19.79 -8.33
C SER A 455 -9.93 20.09 -9.79
N ILE A 456 -10.45 19.31 -10.74
CA ILE A 456 -10.24 19.52 -12.17
C ILE A 456 -10.99 20.78 -12.63
N MET A 457 -12.22 20.99 -12.17
CA MET A 457 -12.96 22.22 -12.47
C MET A 457 -12.20 23.45 -12.01
N VAL A 458 -11.75 23.49 -10.77
CA VAL A 458 -11.05 24.63 -10.17
C VAL A 458 -9.66 24.84 -10.77
N ASN A 459 -8.87 23.76 -10.85
CA ASN A 459 -7.45 23.88 -11.20
C ASN A 459 -7.20 24.00 -12.71
N GLU A 460 -8.08 23.44 -13.55
CA GLU A 460 -7.85 23.33 -14.99
C GLU A 460 -8.93 24.02 -15.84
N LYS A 461 -10.20 23.76 -15.54
CA LYS A 461 -11.31 24.27 -16.37
C LYS A 461 -11.60 25.74 -16.09
N LEU A 462 -11.65 26.16 -14.83
CA LEU A 462 -11.99 27.53 -14.46
C LEU A 462 -11.06 28.58 -15.07
N PRO A 463 -9.72 28.41 -15.14
CA PRO A 463 -8.87 29.36 -15.88
C PRO A 463 -9.16 29.44 -17.37
N GLN A 464 -9.63 28.34 -17.99
CA GLN A 464 -10.02 28.31 -19.39
C GLN A 464 -11.39 28.97 -19.58
N LEU A 465 -12.36 28.66 -18.70
CA LEU A 465 -13.73 29.19 -18.75
C LEU A 465 -13.81 30.71 -18.52
N ARG A 466 -12.89 31.28 -17.77
CA ARG A 466 -12.77 32.73 -17.61
C ARG A 466 -12.38 33.43 -18.91
N ARG A 467 -11.66 32.73 -19.80
CA ARG A 467 -11.28 33.24 -21.14
C ARG A 467 -12.29 32.90 -22.21
N ASP A 468 -12.96 31.76 -22.07
CA ASP A 468 -13.92 31.23 -23.03
C ASP A 468 -15.10 30.56 -22.27
N PRO A 469 -16.11 31.35 -21.86
CA PRO A 469 -17.26 30.85 -21.11
C PRO A 469 -18.05 29.73 -21.78
N GLY A 470 -18.07 29.69 -23.14
CA GLY A 470 -18.77 28.66 -23.90
C GLY A 470 -17.97 27.38 -24.18
N LEU A 471 -16.79 27.24 -23.63
CA LEU A 471 -15.91 26.09 -23.89
C LEU A 471 -16.58 24.74 -23.59
N LEU A 472 -17.30 24.61 -22.47
CA LEU A 472 -17.93 23.34 -22.09
C LEU A 472 -19.05 22.95 -23.05
N ASP A 473 -19.86 23.93 -23.51
CA ASP A 473 -20.98 23.70 -24.43
C ASP A 473 -20.49 23.08 -25.75
N ARG A 474 -19.34 23.57 -26.26
CA ARG A 474 -18.73 23.09 -27.51
C ARG A 474 -17.93 21.82 -27.38
N SER A 475 -17.54 21.45 -26.16
CA SER A 475 -16.65 20.32 -25.89
C SER A 475 -17.38 19.05 -25.40
N GLY A 476 -18.71 18.97 -25.62
CA GLY A 476 -19.51 17.79 -25.30
C GLY A 476 -19.81 17.61 -23.80
N TYR A 477 -19.72 18.70 -23.03
CA TYR A 477 -20.13 18.71 -21.63
C TYR A 477 -21.56 19.16 -21.45
N GLU A 478 -22.19 18.69 -20.40
CA GLU A 478 -23.45 19.16 -19.87
C GLU A 478 -23.21 19.87 -18.54
N VAL A 479 -23.82 21.04 -18.38
CA VAL A 479 -23.71 21.85 -17.16
C VAL A 479 -25.08 21.95 -16.51
N PHE A 480 -25.16 21.68 -15.20
CA PHE A 480 -26.40 21.68 -14.44
C PHE A 480 -26.30 22.67 -13.28
N ASP A 481 -27.34 23.46 -13.09
CA ASP A 481 -27.48 24.35 -11.95
C ASP A 481 -27.74 23.52 -10.64
N ARG A 482 -27.82 24.23 -9.50
CA ARG A 482 -28.09 23.59 -8.20
C ARG A 482 -29.47 22.92 -8.10
N ASN A 483 -30.36 23.24 -9.01
CA ASN A 483 -31.71 22.64 -9.11
C ASN A 483 -31.74 21.47 -10.10
N GLY A 484 -30.63 21.07 -10.66
CA GLY A 484 -30.54 20.01 -11.66
C GLY A 484 -31.00 20.40 -13.06
N ARG A 485 -31.22 21.69 -13.35
CA ARG A 485 -31.61 22.15 -14.69
C ARG A 485 -30.36 22.33 -15.53
N GLN A 486 -30.41 21.87 -16.78
CA GLN A 486 -29.33 22.08 -17.72
C GLN A 486 -29.25 23.54 -18.11
N VAL A 487 -28.07 24.12 -18.06
CA VAL A 487 -27.78 25.52 -18.41
C VAL A 487 -26.60 25.60 -19.38
N SER A 488 -26.53 26.68 -20.17
CA SER A 488 -25.34 26.93 -20.99
C SER A 488 -24.19 27.42 -20.13
N SER A 489 -22.99 26.89 -20.35
CA SER A 489 -21.75 27.37 -19.73
C SER A 489 -21.50 28.85 -20.02
N ALA A 490 -21.87 29.31 -21.22
CA ALA A 490 -21.73 30.71 -21.63
C ALA A 490 -22.62 31.67 -20.82
N SER A 491 -23.69 31.18 -20.18
CA SER A 491 -24.58 31.98 -19.33
C SER A 491 -24.03 32.26 -17.93
N ILE A 492 -22.90 31.65 -17.58
CA ILE A 492 -22.29 31.75 -16.24
C ILE A 492 -21.18 32.78 -16.27
N ASP A 493 -21.20 33.72 -15.32
CA ASP A 493 -20.08 34.64 -15.10
C ASP A 493 -18.94 33.95 -14.34
N TRP A 494 -18.09 33.25 -15.11
CA TRP A 494 -16.93 32.50 -14.56
C TRP A 494 -15.90 33.40 -13.85
N ASN A 495 -15.91 34.71 -14.11
CA ASN A 495 -15.02 35.64 -13.39
C ASN A 495 -15.43 35.81 -11.92
N ARG A 496 -16.72 35.63 -11.62
CA ARG A 496 -17.21 35.65 -10.24
C ARG A 496 -17.12 34.30 -9.51
N VAL A 497 -16.77 33.22 -10.23
CA VAL A 497 -16.64 31.87 -9.66
C VAL A 497 -15.27 31.74 -9.02
N GLY A 498 -15.24 31.34 -7.75
CA GLY A 498 -14.05 30.96 -6.97
C GLY A 498 -13.91 29.45 -6.83
N ASN A 499 -13.41 28.99 -5.68
CA ASN A 499 -13.22 27.55 -5.40
C ASN A 499 -14.52 26.75 -5.28
N ASN A 500 -15.63 27.43 -4.98
CA ASN A 500 -16.95 26.80 -4.90
C ASN A 500 -17.62 26.93 -6.29
N ILE A 501 -17.52 25.89 -7.09
CA ILE A 501 -18.14 25.83 -8.42
C ILE A 501 -19.67 25.72 -8.21
N PRO A 502 -20.49 26.67 -8.76
CA PRO A 502 -21.93 26.71 -8.46
C PRO A 502 -22.76 25.71 -9.29
N VAL A 503 -22.11 24.92 -10.14
CA VAL A 503 -22.75 23.99 -11.09
C VAL A 503 -22.09 22.63 -11.02
N SER A 504 -22.80 21.58 -11.40
CA SER A 504 -22.22 20.30 -11.73
C SER A 504 -21.97 20.18 -13.23
N VAL A 505 -20.84 19.57 -13.59
CA VAL A 505 -20.41 19.40 -14.98
C VAL A 505 -20.16 17.93 -15.24
N ARG A 506 -20.72 17.41 -16.33
CA ARG A 506 -20.42 16.05 -16.80
C ARG A 506 -20.15 16.01 -18.29
N GLN A 507 -19.25 15.14 -18.71
CA GLN A 507 -19.00 14.87 -20.13
C GLN A 507 -19.91 13.74 -20.59
N LYS A 508 -20.51 13.90 -21.78
CA LYS A 508 -21.38 12.90 -22.42
C LYS A 508 -20.59 11.66 -22.82
N PRO A 509 -21.24 10.48 -22.91
CA PRO A 509 -20.67 9.33 -23.60
C PRO A 509 -20.26 9.68 -25.04
N GLY A 510 -19.20 9.05 -25.51
CA GLY A 510 -18.73 9.26 -26.89
C GLY A 510 -17.20 9.14 -27.03
N PRO A 511 -16.69 9.24 -28.26
CA PRO A 511 -15.27 8.98 -28.56
C PRO A 511 -14.29 9.93 -27.85
N SER A 512 -14.75 11.15 -27.48
CA SER A 512 -13.95 12.15 -26.76
C SER A 512 -14.08 12.07 -25.25
N ASN A 513 -14.93 11.17 -24.72
CA ASN A 513 -15.13 11.04 -23.28
C ASN A 513 -13.82 10.61 -22.60
N SER A 514 -13.44 11.31 -21.53
CA SER A 514 -12.19 11.04 -20.80
C SER A 514 -12.13 9.64 -20.20
N LEU A 515 -13.28 9.01 -19.94
CA LEU A 515 -13.40 7.64 -19.43
C LEU A 515 -13.50 6.59 -20.56
N GLY A 516 -13.45 7.01 -21.84
CA GLY A 516 -13.60 6.13 -22.98
C GLY A 516 -14.95 5.40 -23.00
N GLU A 517 -14.94 4.13 -23.34
CA GLU A 517 -16.13 3.31 -23.59
C GLU A 517 -16.72 2.66 -22.33
N LEU A 518 -15.91 2.50 -21.27
CA LEU A 518 -16.34 1.85 -20.04
C LEU A 518 -15.49 2.23 -18.83
N LYS A 519 -16.06 2.03 -17.65
CA LYS A 519 -15.33 2.04 -16.37
C LYS A 519 -15.72 0.82 -15.53
N ILE A 520 -14.78 0.34 -14.72
CA ILE A 520 -14.91 -0.80 -13.81
C ILE A 520 -14.84 -0.23 -12.40
N MET A 521 -15.91 -0.43 -11.64
CA MET A 521 -16.15 0.24 -10.38
C MET A 521 -15.90 -0.67 -9.18
N PHE A 522 -15.10 -0.19 -8.27
CA PHE A 522 -14.93 -0.63 -6.90
C PHE A 522 -15.16 0.59 -6.01
N PRO A 523 -16.42 0.81 -5.54
CA PRO A 523 -16.82 2.06 -4.91
C PRO A 523 -16.02 2.34 -3.64
N ASN A 524 -15.34 3.47 -3.60
CA ASN A 524 -14.47 3.90 -2.50
C ASN A 524 -14.57 5.42 -2.29
N LYS A 525 -14.15 5.90 -1.14
CA LYS A 525 -14.22 7.32 -0.78
C LYS A 525 -13.27 8.24 -1.55
N HIS A 526 -12.40 7.68 -2.41
CA HIS A 526 -11.39 8.43 -3.18
C HIS A 526 -11.79 8.62 -4.64
N ASP A 527 -12.93 8.08 -5.07
CA ASP A 527 -13.39 8.08 -6.46
C ASP A 527 -12.36 7.49 -7.44
N ILE A 528 -11.59 6.51 -6.98
CA ILE A 528 -10.63 5.77 -7.83
C ILE A 528 -11.35 4.60 -8.47
N TYR A 529 -11.16 4.43 -9.77
CA TYR A 529 -11.68 3.33 -10.57
C TYR A 529 -10.77 3.02 -11.74
N MET A 530 -10.95 1.86 -12.37
CA MET A 530 -10.32 1.52 -13.64
C MET A 530 -11.21 1.99 -14.78
N HIS A 531 -10.62 2.49 -15.87
CA HIS A 531 -11.42 2.94 -17.01
C HIS A 531 -10.65 2.92 -18.33
N ASP A 532 -11.38 3.07 -19.40
CA ASP A 532 -10.87 3.30 -20.74
C ASP A 532 -10.36 4.75 -20.92
N THR A 533 -9.75 5.04 -22.07
CA THR A 533 -9.28 6.38 -22.41
C THR A 533 -9.13 6.53 -23.93
N PRO A 534 -9.47 7.71 -24.49
CA PRO A 534 -9.14 8.03 -25.89
C PRO A 534 -7.64 8.25 -26.12
N GLN A 535 -6.85 8.50 -25.07
CA GLN A 535 -5.41 8.79 -25.14
C GLN A 535 -4.57 7.51 -25.19
N LYS A 536 -4.84 6.62 -26.14
CA LYS A 536 -4.17 5.31 -26.27
C LYS A 536 -2.66 5.40 -26.48
N HIS A 537 -2.16 6.49 -27.08
CA HIS A 537 -0.74 6.73 -27.29
C HIS A 537 0.10 6.81 -25.98
N LEU A 538 -0.54 7.05 -24.83
CA LEU A 538 0.15 7.11 -23.55
C LEU A 538 0.67 5.73 -23.10
N PHE A 539 0.07 4.64 -23.57
CA PHE A 539 0.52 3.28 -23.24
C PHE A 539 1.87 2.90 -23.86
N SER A 540 2.33 3.62 -24.91
CA SER A 540 3.66 3.43 -25.49
C SER A 540 4.80 4.10 -24.71
N ARG A 541 4.47 4.89 -23.67
CA ARG A 541 5.46 5.55 -22.84
C ARG A 541 6.03 4.58 -21.80
N ASP A 542 7.31 4.74 -21.44
CA ASP A 542 7.94 3.99 -20.35
C ASP A 542 7.35 4.42 -19.00
N VAL A 543 7.34 5.72 -18.72
CA VAL A 543 6.70 6.29 -17.53
C VAL A 543 5.26 6.69 -17.89
N ARG A 544 4.30 6.09 -17.21
CA ARG A 544 2.86 6.27 -17.50
C ARG A 544 2.09 6.92 -16.34
N ALA A 545 2.67 7.94 -15.73
CA ALA A 545 2.09 8.70 -14.62
C ALA A 545 1.43 10.00 -15.12
N PHE A 546 0.23 9.90 -15.73
CA PHE A 546 -0.44 11.02 -16.42
C PHE A 546 -1.90 11.25 -16.02
N SER A 547 -2.50 10.41 -15.16
CA SER A 547 -3.89 10.58 -14.73
C SER A 547 -4.01 11.49 -13.48
N HIS A 548 -5.24 11.77 -13.08
CA HIS A 548 -5.57 12.48 -11.83
C HIS A 548 -5.82 11.51 -10.65
N GLY A 549 -5.30 10.29 -10.73
CA GLY A 549 -5.41 9.27 -9.69
C GLY A 549 -6.10 7.99 -10.16
N CYS A 550 -7.11 8.05 -11.03
CA CYS A 550 -7.74 6.87 -11.61
C CYS A 550 -6.77 6.08 -12.50
N VAL A 551 -7.06 4.79 -12.71
CA VAL A 551 -6.22 3.87 -13.46
C VAL A 551 -6.80 3.61 -14.85
N ARG A 552 -6.10 4.09 -15.90
CA ARG A 552 -6.48 3.82 -17.28
C ARG A 552 -5.92 2.49 -17.73
N LEU A 553 -6.74 1.68 -18.38
CA LEU A 553 -6.37 0.35 -18.88
C LEU A 553 -6.05 0.38 -20.38
N GLU A 554 -5.04 -0.36 -20.79
CA GLU A 554 -4.69 -0.55 -22.21
C GLU A 554 -5.79 -1.32 -22.95
N ASP A 555 -6.26 -2.43 -22.38
CA ASP A 555 -7.39 -3.23 -22.88
C ASP A 555 -8.52 -3.32 -21.83
N PRO A 556 -9.32 -2.26 -21.68
CA PRO A 556 -10.42 -2.23 -20.72
C PRO A 556 -11.53 -3.24 -21.05
N ARG A 557 -11.69 -3.60 -22.34
CA ARG A 557 -12.68 -4.61 -22.75
C ARG A 557 -12.31 -6.01 -22.27
N ALA A 558 -11.02 -6.37 -22.33
CA ALA A 558 -10.56 -7.64 -21.78
C ALA A 558 -10.76 -7.72 -20.27
N MET A 559 -10.41 -6.65 -19.54
CA MET A 559 -10.63 -6.60 -18.08
C MET A 559 -12.12 -6.66 -17.73
N ALA A 560 -12.97 -5.92 -18.46
CA ALA A 560 -14.42 -5.97 -18.26
C ALA A 560 -15.01 -7.36 -18.54
N ALA A 561 -14.56 -8.02 -19.61
CA ALA A 561 -14.94 -9.39 -19.95
C ALA A 561 -14.57 -10.37 -18.83
N ALA A 562 -13.35 -10.28 -18.32
CA ALA A 562 -12.84 -11.14 -17.25
C ALA A 562 -13.66 -10.96 -15.95
N VAL A 563 -13.86 -9.72 -15.48
CA VAL A 563 -14.59 -9.49 -14.21
C VAL A 563 -16.08 -9.79 -14.31
N LEU A 564 -16.66 -9.72 -15.51
CA LEU A 564 -18.06 -10.07 -15.75
C LEU A 564 -18.26 -11.57 -16.04
N GLY A 565 -17.21 -12.33 -16.32
CA GLY A 565 -17.29 -13.71 -16.75
C GLY A 565 -17.96 -13.90 -18.12
N VAL A 566 -17.74 -12.96 -19.06
CA VAL A 566 -18.34 -12.95 -20.40
C VAL A 566 -17.27 -12.79 -21.47
N SER A 567 -17.65 -12.94 -22.76
CA SER A 567 -16.71 -12.69 -23.86
C SER A 567 -16.50 -11.20 -24.15
N LYS A 568 -15.39 -10.86 -24.81
CA LYS A 568 -15.13 -9.47 -25.28
C LYS A 568 -16.19 -9.00 -26.31
N GLU A 569 -16.76 -9.92 -27.08
CA GLU A 569 -17.84 -9.65 -28.04
C GLU A 569 -19.12 -9.23 -27.31
N GLU A 570 -19.43 -9.84 -26.17
CA GLU A 570 -20.59 -9.42 -25.35
C GLU A 570 -20.35 -8.05 -24.73
N VAL A 571 -19.16 -7.76 -24.23
CA VAL A 571 -18.75 -6.42 -23.80
C VAL A 571 -18.93 -5.43 -24.95
N GLY A 572 -18.51 -5.79 -26.18
CA GLY A 572 -18.69 -4.98 -27.37
C GLY A 572 -20.16 -4.65 -27.69
N LYS A 573 -21.09 -5.61 -27.49
CA LYS A 573 -22.54 -5.39 -27.68
C LYS A 573 -23.08 -4.36 -26.69
N HIS A 574 -22.68 -4.41 -25.43
CA HIS A 574 -23.07 -3.41 -24.43
C HIS A 574 -22.59 -2.00 -24.81
N ILE A 575 -21.39 -1.88 -25.36
CA ILE A 575 -20.81 -0.61 -25.82
C ILE A 575 -21.55 -0.11 -27.07
N ALA A 576 -21.74 -0.98 -28.07
CA ALA A 576 -22.40 -0.64 -29.34
C ALA A 576 -23.85 -0.16 -29.15
N GLY A 577 -24.50 -0.52 -28.06
CA GLY A 577 -25.82 0.01 -27.71
C GLY A 577 -25.86 1.52 -27.49
N GLY A 578 -24.73 2.19 -27.34
CA GLY A 578 -24.55 3.64 -27.26
C GLY A 578 -25.16 4.29 -26.02
N ARG A 579 -25.96 3.58 -25.24
CA ARG A 579 -26.60 4.09 -24.03
C ARG A 579 -25.74 3.79 -22.80
N ASN A 580 -25.72 4.73 -21.87
CA ASN A 580 -25.16 4.47 -20.55
C ASN A 580 -25.93 3.31 -19.90
N ASN A 581 -25.22 2.27 -19.53
CA ASN A 581 -25.79 1.11 -18.84
C ASN A 581 -24.75 0.49 -17.89
N ARG A 582 -25.25 -0.22 -16.89
CA ARG A 582 -24.45 -0.85 -15.85
C ARG A 582 -24.75 -2.34 -15.78
N LYS A 583 -23.70 -3.15 -15.61
CA LYS A 583 -23.80 -4.59 -15.36
C LYS A 583 -23.01 -4.95 -14.11
N ASN A 584 -23.66 -5.50 -13.10
CA ASN A 584 -23.00 -5.97 -11.89
C ASN A 584 -22.17 -7.21 -12.19
N VAL A 585 -21.02 -7.35 -11.49
CA VAL A 585 -20.23 -8.60 -11.54
C VAL A 585 -21.00 -9.73 -10.88
N PRO A 586 -20.85 -10.98 -11.35
CA PRO A 586 -21.53 -12.14 -10.75
C PRO A 586 -21.14 -12.36 -9.28
N THR A 587 -19.88 -12.15 -8.98
CA THR A 587 -19.29 -12.23 -7.64
C THR A 587 -18.34 -11.05 -7.48
N ARG A 588 -18.35 -10.41 -6.31
CA ARG A 588 -17.39 -9.34 -6.02
C ARG A 588 -15.96 -9.85 -6.10
N ILE A 589 -15.10 -9.12 -6.76
CA ILE A 589 -13.70 -9.49 -7.01
C ILE A 589 -12.82 -8.52 -6.25
N PRO A 590 -11.97 -9.00 -5.33
CA PRO A 590 -11.00 -8.15 -4.65
C PRO A 590 -10.10 -7.41 -5.64
N VAL A 591 -9.89 -6.12 -5.42
CA VAL A 591 -8.95 -5.29 -6.14
C VAL A 591 -7.96 -4.67 -5.16
N TYR A 592 -6.68 -4.89 -5.44
CA TYR A 592 -5.56 -4.37 -4.64
C TYR A 592 -4.87 -3.27 -5.42
N VAL A 593 -5.06 -2.01 -5.01
CA VAL A 593 -4.31 -0.88 -5.55
C VAL A 593 -3.04 -0.74 -4.74
N SER A 594 -1.90 -1.14 -5.31
CA SER A 594 -0.65 -1.41 -4.59
C SER A 594 0.51 -0.59 -5.12
N TYR A 595 1.58 -0.54 -4.31
CA TYR A 595 2.83 0.13 -4.66
C TYR A 595 4.02 -0.73 -4.27
N PHE A 596 4.41 -1.63 -5.16
CA PHE A 596 5.55 -2.52 -4.96
C PHE A 596 6.65 -2.22 -5.98
N THR A 597 7.79 -1.78 -5.49
CA THR A 597 9.00 -1.54 -6.30
C THR A 597 9.86 -2.80 -6.47
N ALA A 598 9.59 -3.84 -5.70
CA ALA A 598 9.99 -5.23 -5.94
C ALA A 598 8.72 -6.09 -5.95
N TRP A 599 8.46 -6.81 -7.03
CA TRP A 599 7.25 -7.60 -7.16
C TRP A 599 7.50 -8.91 -7.93
N PRO A 600 7.11 -10.06 -7.39
CA PRO A 600 7.24 -11.34 -8.07
C PRO A 600 6.13 -11.55 -9.11
N ASP A 601 6.47 -12.26 -10.20
CA ASP A 601 5.49 -12.90 -11.04
C ASP A 601 4.93 -14.19 -10.38
N LEU A 602 4.00 -14.89 -11.05
CA LEU A 602 3.44 -16.14 -10.51
C LEU A 602 4.45 -17.31 -10.50
N ALA A 603 5.57 -17.20 -11.18
CA ALA A 603 6.67 -18.17 -11.13
C ALA A 603 7.67 -17.86 -10.00
N GLY A 604 7.48 -16.74 -9.29
CA GLY A 604 8.34 -16.31 -8.19
C GLY A 604 9.53 -15.44 -8.61
N ASN A 605 9.67 -15.07 -9.90
CA ASN A 605 10.74 -14.19 -10.34
C ASN A 605 10.45 -12.75 -9.96
N VAL A 606 11.35 -12.13 -9.20
CA VAL A 606 11.17 -10.76 -8.70
C VAL A 606 11.67 -9.74 -9.71
N SER A 607 10.78 -8.84 -10.12
CA SER A 607 11.08 -7.66 -10.94
C SER A 607 11.21 -6.41 -10.07
N TYR A 608 12.06 -5.47 -10.50
CA TYR A 608 12.34 -4.23 -9.78
C TYR A 608 11.90 -3.01 -10.59
N TYR A 609 11.28 -2.04 -9.93
CA TYR A 609 10.69 -0.85 -10.54
C TYR A 609 11.15 0.42 -9.84
N ASP A 610 11.05 1.54 -10.56
CA ASP A 610 11.40 2.85 -10.02
C ASP A 610 10.38 3.33 -8.97
N ASP A 611 10.88 4.04 -7.97
CA ASP A 611 10.06 4.70 -6.94
C ASP A 611 9.49 6.02 -7.49
N ILE A 612 8.52 5.93 -8.40
CA ILE A 612 7.97 7.05 -9.16
C ILE A 612 7.29 8.14 -8.30
N TYR A 613 6.88 7.81 -7.08
CA TYR A 613 6.24 8.74 -6.15
C TYR A 613 7.08 9.09 -4.91
N GLY A 614 8.29 8.54 -4.79
CA GLY A 614 9.17 8.75 -3.63
C GLY A 614 8.70 8.05 -2.35
N ARG A 615 7.88 6.98 -2.48
CA ARG A 615 7.26 6.31 -1.33
C ARG A 615 8.17 5.31 -0.65
N ASP A 616 9.16 4.77 -1.36
CA ASP A 616 10.19 3.91 -0.77
C ASP A 616 11.06 4.71 0.19
N ALA A 617 11.53 5.86 -0.26
CA ALA A 617 12.32 6.75 0.58
C ALA A 617 11.53 7.19 1.84
N HIS A 618 10.22 7.46 1.68
CA HIS A 618 9.36 7.87 2.80
C HIS A 618 9.12 6.73 3.80
N LEU A 619 8.86 5.51 3.32
CA LEU A 619 8.69 4.33 4.17
C LEU A 619 10.00 3.94 4.87
N ALA A 620 11.13 3.98 4.16
CA ALA A 620 12.45 3.71 4.74
C ALA A 620 12.76 4.68 5.90
N LYS A 621 12.44 5.98 5.72
CA LYS A 621 12.56 6.98 6.79
C LYS A 621 11.66 6.65 8.01
N ALA A 622 10.44 6.20 7.77
CA ALA A 622 9.52 5.82 8.85
C ALA A 622 10.03 4.59 9.61
N LEU A 623 10.54 3.57 8.91
CA LEU A 623 11.16 2.40 9.53
C LEU A 623 12.38 2.77 10.38
N ALA A 624 13.25 3.65 9.88
CA ALA A 624 14.39 4.14 10.65
C ALA A 624 13.98 4.88 11.94
N LEU A 625 12.85 5.59 11.93
CA LEU A 625 12.30 6.21 13.15
C LEU A 625 11.77 5.17 14.14
N VAL A 626 11.20 4.05 13.64
CA VAL A 626 10.78 2.93 14.50
C VAL A 626 12.01 2.26 15.12
N ASP A 627 13.06 1.98 14.31
CA ASP A 627 14.33 1.40 14.80
C ASP A 627 14.95 2.30 15.88
N GLY A 628 15.03 3.61 15.63
CA GLY A 628 15.56 4.57 16.58
C GLY A 628 14.76 4.63 17.89
N ALA A 629 13.43 4.57 17.83
CA ALA A 629 12.60 4.56 19.04
C ALA A 629 12.77 3.28 19.87
N ARG A 630 13.00 2.13 19.22
CA ARG A 630 13.17 0.83 19.88
C ARG A 630 14.57 0.63 20.44
N SER A 631 15.60 1.20 19.80
CA SER A 631 16.99 1.09 20.27
C SER A 631 17.26 1.84 21.59
N VAL A 632 16.45 2.85 21.92
CA VAL A 632 16.57 3.61 23.19
C VAL A 632 15.94 2.85 24.36
N GLY A 633 15.05 1.89 24.10
CA GLY A 633 14.31 1.13 25.12
C GLY A 633 14.70 -0.35 25.22
N SER A 634 15.81 -0.77 24.59
CA SER A 634 16.24 -2.18 24.55
C SER A 634 17.45 -2.45 25.45
#